data_b2802581d998eb9e919c1919ffc2a0e5
#
_entry.id   b2802581d998eb9e919c1919ffc2a0e5
#
_cell.length_a   1.000
_cell.length_b   1.000
_cell.length_c   1.000
_cell.angle_alpha   90.00
_cell.angle_beta   90.00
_cell.angle_gamma   90.00
#
_symmetry.space_group_name_H-M   'P 1'
#
loop_
_entity.id
_entity.type
_entity.pdbx_description
1 polymer ?
#
loop_
_entity_poly.entity_id
_entity_poly.type
_entity_poly.pdbx_seq_one_letter_code
_entity_poly.pdbx_strand_id
1 'polypeptide(L)'
;MQEKSKNICTIQKKAVNLQRKNVKTMRKVLILVSLFVCLAGCERQLSVAERIGSSNPIMPVRMIGDTAHVVLTDYIPLLYGDPSLWKGLQWTTDESLDCLNMTGTAPQVEEMDIVNRDRSIHAISFYDRRGSFAVVVLPNKPVRQSLVSLGYADGKLRVGFSDSVANPSFEAYIQNSLIDHSLWQEEENGTWSLDLSKWKKENGKWKMEGRSYLRIFAEDDTYLFNDLLLPLENGEIVTDAAQLNRHDQQAQVLYSVLIDRFENGNKANDWKMNSDEVLDIVDYQGGDLAGITQKIEEGYFDKLGVNTLWISPITQNPWDAWGCYPFQHGNKYDATKTYTKFSGYHGYWPIFATQLDSRFGTPEELHTLLRIAHAHEMNVVLDYVANHMHINSPTLQEHPDWHTDSILPDGRRNFELWDEARLTTWFDKHIPTLDLERPEVCEPMTDSALYWLAEYDLDGYRHDACKHIPEGYWRMLGQKIAVRWPGRPIWMIGETYGSPELIGSYVKTGMLNAQFDFNVYFTAREALCGYKGLDEVLQNELTSLATYGAHHTMGNITGNHDQIRFASIAGGAIDIRAYGKEEGWTQDIGIGDAEQAYKRSLLLEVLNMTLPGVPCIYQGDEYGEVGGNDPDNRHMMRFETLNEDEKAMRNQVAELVHMRRKSMPLLYGDLIPVESTPDEIVYKRVYLGESVTVKINRKNLSYEIEN
;
A
#
# COMPACT_ATOMS: atom_id res chain seq x y z
N MET A 1 23.23 41.11 -72.19
CA MET A 1 21.94 40.64 -71.63
C MET A 1 21.68 39.17 -71.78
N GLN A 2 22.27 38.44 -72.75
CA GLN A 2 22.02 37.01 -72.96
C GLN A 2 22.76 36.05 -71.92
N GLU A 3 23.89 36.47 -71.36
CA GLU A 3 24.61 35.64 -70.35
C GLU A 3 23.98 35.68 -68.98
N LYS A 4 23.35 36.76 -68.53
CA LYS A 4 22.62 36.84 -67.27
C LYS A 4 21.36 35.98 -67.27
N SER A 5 20.68 35.80 -68.38
CA SER A 5 19.48 34.97 -68.54
C SER A 5 19.79 33.47 -68.47
N LYS A 6 20.95 33.02 -69.00
CA LYS A 6 21.34 31.61 -68.87
C LYS A 6 21.71 31.19 -67.41
N ASN A 7 22.35 32.09 -66.64
CA ASN A 7 22.72 31.84 -65.28
C ASN A 7 21.49 31.77 -64.36
N ILE A 8 20.47 32.58 -64.54
CA ILE A 8 19.23 32.55 -63.74
C ILE A 8 18.46 31.23 -64.00
N CYS A 9 18.39 30.81 -65.27
CA CYS A 9 17.70 29.58 -65.64
C CYS A 9 18.43 28.31 -65.06
N THR A 10 19.75 28.36 -64.93
CA THR A 10 20.56 27.26 -64.34
C THR A 10 20.42 27.23 -62.82
N ILE A 11 20.32 28.37 -62.14
CA ILE A 11 20.06 28.47 -60.68
C ILE A 11 18.65 28.02 -60.35
N GLN A 12 17.64 28.42 -61.14
CA GLN A 12 16.27 27.92 -60.94
C GLN A 12 16.12 26.43 -61.18
N LYS A 13 16.76 25.86 -62.19
CA LYS A 13 16.80 24.39 -62.40
C LYS A 13 17.53 23.64 -61.27
N LYS A 14 18.60 24.19 -60.66
CA LYS A 14 19.27 23.62 -59.49
C LYS A 14 18.41 23.70 -58.25
N ALA A 15 17.70 24.84 -58.00
CA ALA A 15 16.80 25.04 -56.90
C ALA A 15 15.59 24.08 -56.96
N VAL A 16 14.97 23.92 -58.14
CA VAL A 16 13.86 22.98 -58.38
C VAL A 16 14.31 21.51 -58.17
N ASN A 17 15.55 21.19 -58.61
CA ASN A 17 16.08 19.83 -58.39
C ASN A 17 16.44 19.57 -56.91
N LEU A 18 16.91 20.59 -56.18
CA LEU A 18 17.13 20.50 -54.73
C LEU A 18 15.80 20.33 -53.96
N GLN A 19 14.76 21.12 -54.34
CA GLN A 19 13.42 20.96 -53.77
C GLN A 19 12.82 19.56 -54.06
N ARG A 20 12.96 19.04 -55.29
CA ARG A 20 12.52 17.69 -55.64
C ARG A 20 13.29 16.59 -54.91
N LYS A 21 14.59 16.76 -54.66
CA LYS A 21 15.40 15.83 -53.85
C LYS A 21 14.97 15.87 -52.39
N ASN A 22 14.76 17.07 -51.81
CA ASN A 22 14.28 17.22 -50.44
C ASN A 22 12.88 16.64 -50.22
N VAL A 23 11.94 16.85 -51.18
CA VAL A 23 10.59 16.25 -51.13
C VAL A 23 10.64 14.71 -51.22
N LYS A 24 11.54 14.17 -52.09
CA LYS A 24 11.72 12.70 -52.13
C LYS A 24 12.36 12.14 -50.85
N THR A 25 13.28 12.88 -50.22
CA THR A 25 13.89 12.48 -48.95
C THR A 25 12.90 12.63 -47.80
N MET A 26 12.13 13.73 -47.75
CA MET A 26 11.04 13.87 -46.77
C MET A 26 9.95 12.81 -46.94
N ARG A 27 9.55 12.47 -48.17
CA ARG A 27 8.61 11.33 -48.36
C ARG A 27 9.17 9.99 -47.90
N LYS A 28 10.47 9.73 -48.13
CA LYS A 28 11.12 8.50 -47.58
C LYS A 28 11.20 8.51 -46.05
N VAL A 29 11.51 9.65 -45.44
CA VAL A 29 11.51 9.83 -44.01
C VAL A 29 10.10 9.70 -43.44
N LEU A 30 9.08 10.32 -44.07
CA LEU A 30 7.68 10.15 -43.64
C LEU A 30 7.19 8.69 -43.79
N ILE A 31 7.60 7.98 -44.85
CA ILE A 31 7.25 6.57 -45.02
C ILE A 31 8.00 5.70 -44.01
N LEU A 32 9.27 5.99 -43.68
CA LEU A 32 9.98 5.32 -42.62
C LEU A 32 9.39 5.62 -41.22
N VAL A 33 9.02 6.88 -40.95
CA VAL A 33 8.38 7.25 -39.69
C VAL A 33 6.99 6.65 -39.60
N SER A 34 6.18 6.64 -40.69
CA SER A 34 4.89 5.93 -40.68
C SER A 34 5.02 4.41 -40.57
N LEU A 35 6.05 3.80 -41.18
CA LEU A 35 6.36 2.37 -40.94
C LEU A 35 6.86 2.10 -39.51
N PHE A 36 7.66 3.00 -38.93
CA PHE A 36 8.08 2.88 -37.53
C PHE A 36 6.92 3.10 -36.56
N VAL A 37 6.02 4.03 -36.84
CA VAL A 37 4.77 4.25 -36.09
C VAL A 37 3.80 3.07 -36.27
N CYS A 38 3.73 2.49 -37.49
CA CYS A 38 2.95 1.26 -37.69
C CYS A 38 3.60 0.00 -37.08
N LEU A 39 4.92 -0.05 -36.96
CA LEU A 39 5.63 -1.16 -36.30
C LEU A 39 5.68 -0.99 -34.78
N ALA A 40 5.72 0.27 -34.28
CA ALA A 40 5.53 0.57 -32.85
C ALA A 40 4.07 0.49 -32.40
N GLY A 41 3.11 0.51 -33.34
CA GLY A 41 1.67 0.42 -33.05
C GLY A 41 1.06 -0.98 -33.14
N CYS A 42 1.87 -2.02 -33.31
CA CYS A 42 1.43 -3.40 -33.13
C CYS A 42 1.89 -3.92 -31.77
N GLU A 43 1.61 -3.18 -30.70
CA GLU A 43 1.46 -3.84 -29.40
C GLU A 43 0.32 -4.87 -29.56
N ARG A 44 0.64 -6.12 -29.39
CA ARG A 44 -0.32 -7.22 -29.38
C ARG A 44 -1.38 -6.87 -28.34
N GLN A 45 -2.58 -6.56 -28.78
CA GLN A 45 -3.69 -6.27 -27.89
C GLN A 45 -4.01 -7.54 -27.09
N LEU A 46 -3.62 -7.55 -25.81
CA LEU A 46 -3.87 -8.67 -24.91
C LEU A 46 -5.38 -8.91 -24.78
N SER A 47 -5.80 -10.17 -24.72
CA SER A 47 -7.17 -10.53 -24.35
C SER A 47 -7.49 -10.15 -22.90
N VAL A 48 -8.76 -10.20 -22.52
CA VAL A 48 -9.16 -9.94 -21.13
C VAL A 48 -8.48 -10.94 -20.18
N ALA A 49 -8.47 -12.24 -20.54
CA ALA A 49 -7.82 -13.27 -19.74
C ALA A 49 -6.30 -13.06 -19.63
N GLU A 50 -5.61 -12.70 -20.73
CA GLU A 50 -4.19 -12.39 -20.69
C GLU A 50 -3.89 -11.13 -19.85
N ARG A 51 -4.73 -10.11 -19.90
CA ARG A 51 -4.56 -8.87 -19.12
C ARG A 51 -4.72 -9.13 -17.63
N ILE A 52 -5.70 -9.94 -17.23
CA ILE A 52 -5.92 -10.31 -15.82
C ILE A 52 -4.83 -11.27 -15.35
N GLY A 53 -4.50 -12.29 -16.15
CA GLY A 53 -3.49 -13.29 -15.80
C GLY A 53 -2.07 -12.73 -15.65
N SER A 54 -1.74 -11.62 -16.32
CA SER A 54 -0.45 -10.93 -16.21
C SER A 54 -0.36 -9.94 -15.04
N SER A 55 -1.45 -9.72 -14.32
CA SER A 55 -1.48 -8.87 -13.13
C SER A 55 -0.88 -9.59 -11.91
N ASN A 56 -0.74 -8.87 -10.79
CA ASN A 56 -0.40 -9.46 -9.50
C ASN A 56 -1.33 -10.64 -9.17
N PRO A 57 -0.89 -11.58 -8.32
CA PRO A 57 -1.73 -12.72 -7.93
C PRO A 57 -3.10 -12.26 -7.41
N ILE A 58 -4.16 -12.82 -7.97
CA ILE A 58 -5.53 -12.55 -7.51
C ILE A 58 -5.65 -13.09 -6.09
N MET A 59 -6.13 -12.26 -5.17
CA MET A 59 -6.37 -12.68 -3.79
C MET A 59 -7.41 -13.81 -3.78
N PRO A 60 -7.24 -14.85 -2.96
CA PRO A 60 -8.21 -15.94 -2.89
C PRO A 60 -9.50 -15.49 -2.19
N VAL A 61 -10.61 -16.09 -2.58
CA VAL A 61 -11.86 -16.05 -1.82
C VAL A 61 -11.71 -16.96 -0.59
N ARG A 62 -11.87 -16.40 0.61
CA ARG A 62 -11.86 -17.18 1.86
C ARG A 62 -13.29 -17.44 2.31
N MET A 63 -13.61 -18.72 2.54
CA MET A 63 -14.91 -19.12 3.04
C MET A 63 -15.03 -18.78 4.54
N ILE A 64 -16.18 -18.25 4.94
CA ILE A 64 -16.58 -18.07 6.35
C ILE A 64 -17.80 -18.97 6.58
N GLY A 65 -17.58 -20.17 7.14
CA GLY A 65 -18.57 -21.24 7.13
C GLY A 65 -18.55 -22.03 5.81
N ASP A 66 -19.67 -22.60 5.44
CA ASP A 66 -19.79 -23.44 4.23
C ASP A 66 -20.26 -22.62 3.00
N THR A 67 -20.57 -21.34 3.17
CA THR A 67 -21.03 -20.44 2.10
C THR A 67 -20.31 -19.11 2.16
N ALA A 68 -19.86 -18.60 1.00
CA ALA A 68 -19.34 -17.25 0.85
C ALA A 68 -20.18 -16.46 -0.15
N HIS A 69 -20.55 -15.23 0.20
CA HIS A 69 -21.05 -14.25 -0.76
C HIS A 69 -19.86 -13.60 -1.48
N VAL A 70 -19.83 -13.64 -2.79
CA VAL A 70 -18.71 -13.18 -3.60
C VAL A 70 -19.17 -12.15 -4.61
N VAL A 71 -18.57 -10.97 -4.52
CA VAL A 71 -18.66 -9.92 -5.54
C VAL A 71 -17.42 -10.06 -6.42
N LEU A 72 -17.59 -10.55 -7.66
CA LEU A 72 -16.44 -10.87 -8.54
C LEU A 72 -15.56 -9.67 -8.85
N THR A 73 -16.14 -8.49 -8.91
CA THR A 73 -15.39 -7.24 -9.15
C THR A 73 -14.49 -6.83 -8.00
N ASP A 74 -14.67 -7.38 -6.80
CA ASP A 74 -13.71 -7.23 -5.70
C ASP A 74 -12.36 -7.88 -6.02
N TYR A 75 -12.36 -8.87 -6.90
CA TYR A 75 -11.17 -9.65 -7.29
C TYR A 75 -10.69 -9.32 -8.70
N ILE A 76 -11.61 -8.92 -9.59
CA ILE A 76 -11.36 -8.70 -11.01
C ILE A 76 -11.83 -7.28 -11.40
N PRO A 77 -11.03 -6.24 -11.11
CA PRO A 77 -11.47 -4.86 -11.25
C PRO A 77 -11.86 -4.48 -12.68
N LEU A 78 -11.23 -5.08 -13.68
CA LEU A 78 -11.55 -4.82 -15.09
C LEU A 78 -13.01 -5.11 -15.47
N LEU A 79 -13.72 -5.93 -14.70
CA LEU A 79 -15.09 -6.32 -15.02
C LEU A 79 -16.14 -5.36 -14.44
N TYR A 80 -15.76 -4.45 -13.54
CA TYR A 80 -16.67 -3.51 -12.92
C TYR A 80 -17.22 -2.49 -13.94
N GLY A 81 -18.54 -2.37 -14.03
CA GLY A 81 -19.21 -1.35 -14.84
C GLY A 81 -19.04 -1.46 -16.37
N ASP A 82 -18.30 -2.44 -16.93
CA ASP A 82 -18.14 -2.63 -18.36
C ASP A 82 -18.62 -4.00 -18.84
N PRO A 83 -19.91 -4.13 -19.19
CA PRO A 83 -20.47 -5.37 -19.73
C PRO A 83 -19.79 -5.90 -21.00
N SER A 84 -19.10 -5.02 -21.73
CA SER A 84 -18.46 -5.42 -23.00
C SER A 84 -17.21 -6.30 -22.76
N LEU A 85 -16.54 -6.15 -21.63
CA LEU A 85 -15.37 -6.95 -21.26
C LEU A 85 -15.75 -8.40 -20.92
N TRP A 86 -16.95 -8.64 -20.41
CA TRP A 86 -17.48 -9.98 -20.19
C TRP A 86 -17.76 -10.73 -21.48
N LYS A 87 -17.92 -10.00 -22.60
CA LYS A 87 -18.29 -10.59 -23.88
C LYS A 87 -17.15 -11.43 -24.44
N GLY A 88 -17.37 -12.75 -24.47
CA GLY A 88 -16.38 -13.74 -24.93
C GLY A 88 -15.50 -14.32 -23.83
N LEU A 89 -15.63 -13.86 -22.61
CA LEU A 89 -15.09 -14.53 -21.41
C LEU A 89 -16.10 -15.62 -21.00
N GLN A 90 -15.60 -16.82 -20.76
CA GLN A 90 -16.37 -17.96 -20.22
C GLN A 90 -15.80 -18.31 -18.86
N TRP A 91 -16.59 -18.97 -18.03
CA TRP A 91 -16.13 -19.47 -16.75
C TRP A 91 -16.73 -20.83 -16.40
N THR A 92 -16.01 -21.58 -15.59
CA THR A 92 -16.43 -22.86 -15.03
C THR A 92 -16.00 -22.94 -13.57
N THR A 93 -16.71 -23.76 -12.82
CA THR A 93 -16.34 -24.14 -11.46
C THR A 93 -16.04 -25.63 -11.41
N ASP A 94 -15.34 -26.04 -10.36
CA ASP A 94 -15.26 -27.43 -9.97
C ASP A 94 -16.65 -27.98 -9.58
N GLU A 95 -16.90 -29.29 -9.75
CA GLU A 95 -18.18 -29.94 -9.42
C GLU A 95 -18.52 -29.87 -7.92
N SER A 96 -17.53 -29.67 -7.07
CA SER A 96 -17.68 -29.50 -5.61
C SER A 96 -18.11 -28.11 -5.18
N LEU A 97 -18.08 -27.12 -6.10
CA LEU A 97 -18.57 -25.76 -5.84
C LEU A 97 -19.97 -25.58 -6.45
N ASP A 98 -20.94 -25.25 -5.60
CA ASP A 98 -22.24 -24.73 -6.05
C ASP A 98 -22.24 -23.21 -6.08
N CYS A 99 -22.51 -22.63 -7.23
CA CYS A 99 -22.73 -21.19 -7.38
C CYS A 99 -24.25 -20.92 -7.42
N LEU A 100 -24.75 -20.26 -6.40
CA LEU A 100 -26.17 -19.97 -6.18
C LEU A 100 -26.43 -18.46 -6.23
N ASN A 101 -27.71 -18.09 -6.30
CA ASN A 101 -28.17 -16.69 -6.17
C ASN A 101 -27.40 -15.70 -7.08
N MET A 102 -26.99 -16.15 -8.26
CA MET A 102 -26.22 -15.33 -9.19
C MET A 102 -27.03 -14.13 -9.67
N THR A 103 -26.48 -12.93 -9.49
CA THR A 103 -27.01 -11.70 -10.09
C THR A 103 -26.33 -11.44 -11.44
N GLY A 104 -27.10 -10.90 -12.40
CA GLY A 104 -26.64 -10.72 -13.77
C GLY A 104 -27.08 -11.82 -14.72
N THR A 105 -26.68 -11.70 -15.98
CA THR A 105 -26.95 -12.71 -17.03
C THR A 105 -25.62 -13.28 -17.52
N ALA A 106 -25.52 -14.60 -17.58
CA ALA A 106 -24.32 -15.26 -18.09
C ALA A 106 -23.93 -14.74 -19.50
N PRO A 107 -22.66 -14.39 -19.76
CA PRO A 107 -21.49 -14.61 -18.91
C PRO A 107 -21.25 -13.54 -17.82
N GLN A 108 -22.03 -12.48 -17.75
CA GLN A 108 -21.89 -11.38 -16.81
C GLN A 108 -22.54 -11.72 -15.47
N VAL A 109 -21.78 -12.31 -14.57
CA VAL A 109 -22.18 -12.56 -13.19
C VAL A 109 -21.43 -11.59 -12.28
N GLU A 110 -22.14 -10.68 -11.62
CA GLU A 110 -21.54 -9.67 -10.75
C GLU A 110 -21.36 -10.19 -9.33
N GLU A 111 -22.35 -10.94 -8.84
CA GLU A 111 -22.38 -11.47 -7.47
C GLU A 111 -22.88 -12.91 -7.48
N MET A 112 -22.39 -13.73 -6.57
CA MET A 112 -22.84 -15.10 -6.36
C MET A 112 -22.62 -15.55 -4.92
N ASP A 113 -23.41 -16.51 -4.49
CA ASP A 113 -23.14 -17.30 -3.29
C ASP A 113 -22.43 -18.59 -3.71
N ILE A 114 -21.29 -18.86 -3.11
CA ILE A 114 -20.51 -20.07 -3.32
C ILE A 114 -20.70 -21.00 -2.13
N VAL A 115 -21.11 -22.24 -2.38
CA VAL A 115 -21.12 -23.34 -1.41
C VAL A 115 -20.02 -24.32 -1.75
N ASN A 116 -19.10 -24.55 -0.83
CA ASN A 116 -18.01 -25.53 -0.96
C ASN A 116 -18.40 -26.82 -0.22
N ARG A 117 -18.74 -27.87 -0.97
CA ARG A 117 -19.37 -29.11 -0.43
C ARG A 117 -18.40 -30.02 0.28
N ASP A 118 -17.20 -30.18 -0.24
CA ASP A 118 -16.19 -31.11 0.29
C ASP A 118 -15.14 -30.45 1.17
N ARG A 119 -15.24 -29.11 1.30
CA ARG A 119 -14.34 -28.28 2.11
C ARG A 119 -12.87 -28.38 1.70
N SER A 120 -12.63 -28.53 0.41
CA SER A 120 -11.30 -28.56 -0.20
C SER A 120 -10.99 -27.27 -0.98
N ILE A 121 -9.73 -27.08 -1.36
CA ILE A 121 -9.32 -25.95 -2.21
C ILE A 121 -9.87 -26.18 -3.62
N HIS A 122 -10.57 -25.19 -4.12
CA HIS A 122 -11.13 -25.18 -5.47
C HIS A 122 -10.86 -23.87 -6.19
N ALA A 123 -11.25 -23.76 -7.46
CA ALA A 123 -11.12 -22.53 -8.21
C ALA A 123 -12.33 -22.28 -9.13
N ILE A 124 -12.63 -21.00 -9.33
CA ILE A 124 -13.46 -20.52 -10.43
C ILE A 124 -12.50 -20.18 -11.57
N SER A 125 -12.59 -20.90 -12.68
CA SER A 125 -11.72 -20.71 -13.83
C SER A 125 -12.41 -19.86 -14.88
N PHE A 126 -11.76 -18.77 -15.27
CA PHE A 126 -12.19 -17.89 -16.35
C PHE A 126 -11.28 -18.09 -17.56
N TYR A 127 -11.84 -18.14 -18.77
CA TYR A 127 -11.07 -18.36 -19.97
C TYR A 127 -11.68 -17.69 -21.21
N ASP A 128 -10.83 -17.38 -22.13
CA ASP A 128 -11.20 -16.98 -23.49
C ASP A 128 -10.35 -17.77 -24.51
N ARG A 129 -10.40 -17.39 -25.79
CA ARG A 129 -9.65 -18.07 -26.83
C ARG A 129 -8.13 -18.03 -26.71
N ARG A 130 -7.59 -17.20 -25.84
CA ARG A 130 -6.17 -16.87 -25.77
C ARG A 130 -5.53 -17.15 -24.42
N GLY A 131 -6.29 -17.23 -23.35
CA GLY A 131 -5.77 -17.43 -22.01
C GLY A 131 -6.81 -17.86 -21.00
N SER A 132 -6.35 -18.18 -19.81
CA SER A 132 -7.17 -18.50 -18.65
C SER A 132 -6.56 -17.94 -17.38
N PHE A 133 -7.40 -17.68 -16.40
CA PHE A 133 -6.99 -17.36 -15.04
C PHE A 133 -7.97 -17.96 -14.05
N ALA A 134 -7.56 -18.11 -12.80
CA ALA A 134 -8.36 -18.67 -11.74
C ALA A 134 -8.53 -17.71 -10.56
N VAL A 135 -9.70 -17.74 -9.95
CA VAL A 135 -9.97 -17.19 -8.62
C VAL A 135 -10.07 -18.38 -7.68
N VAL A 136 -9.09 -18.50 -6.77
CA VAL A 136 -9.00 -19.62 -5.85
C VAL A 136 -10.01 -19.43 -4.72
N VAL A 137 -10.73 -20.50 -4.37
CA VAL A 137 -11.69 -20.56 -3.25
C VAL A 137 -11.09 -21.43 -2.15
N LEU A 138 -10.76 -20.81 -1.01
CA LEU A 138 -10.17 -21.50 0.11
C LEU A 138 -11.26 -21.94 1.11
N PRO A 139 -11.24 -23.20 1.57
CA PRO A 139 -12.23 -23.73 2.50
C PRO A 139 -12.14 -23.06 3.87
N ASN A 140 -13.23 -23.14 4.62
CA ASN A 140 -13.25 -22.75 6.04
C ASN A 140 -12.63 -23.86 6.89
N LYS A 141 -11.30 -23.86 6.94
CA LYS A 141 -10.48 -24.71 7.83
C LYS A 141 -9.58 -23.85 8.71
N PRO A 142 -9.19 -24.33 9.92
CA PRO A 142 -8.15 -23.65 10.70
C PRO A 142 -6.86 -23.50 9.88
N VAL A 143 -6.27 -22.30 9.89
CA VAL A 143 -5.01 -22.03 9.16
C VAL A 143 -3.82 -22.39 10.05
N ARG A 144 -2.87 -23.18 9.53
CA ARG A 144 -1.63 -23.58 10.19
C ARG A 144 -0.41 -23.04 9.45
N GLN A 145 0.46 -22.34 10.15
CA GLN A 145 1.70 -21.82 9.59
C GLN A 145 2.78 -22.90 9.64
N SER A 146 2.95 -23.65 8.58
CA SER A 146 3.84 -24.80 8.56
C SER A 146 4.40 -25.14 7.17
N LEU A 147 3.75 -24.74 6.07
CA LEU A 147 4.25 -24.94 4.72
C LEU A 147 5.47 -24.05 4.48
N VAL A 148 6.55 -24.62 3.93
CA VAL A 148 7.80 -23.90 3.67
C VAL A 148 8.40 -24.30 2.33
N SER A 149 9.06 -23.36 1.67
CA SER A 149 9.92 -23.62 0.52
C SER A 149 11.30 -24.07 1.00
N LEU A 150 11.77 -25.24 0.54
CA LEU A 150 12.97 -25.91 1.02
C LEU A 150 14.19 -25.71 0.12
N GLY A 151 14.00 -25.20 -1.11
CA GLY A 151 15.07 -24.93 -2.05
C GLY A 151 14.62 -24.96 -3.50
N TYR A 152 15.42 -24.36 -4.36
CA TYR A 152 15.20 -24.32 -5.80
C TYR A 152 16.50 -24.62 -6.54
N ALA A 153 16.52 -25.65 -7.36
CA ALA A 153 17.67 -26.02 -8.17
C ALA A 153 17.20 -26.75 -9.45
N ASP A 154 17.91 -26.53 -10.55
CA ASP A 154 17.69 -27.19 -11.84
C ASP A 154 16.23 -27.11 -12.33
N GLY A 155 15.52 -25.99 -12.05
CA GLY A 155 14.13 -25.78 -12.41
C GLY A 155 13.12 -26.55 -11.52
N LYS A 156 13.58 -27.13 -10.41
CA LYS A 156 12.72 -27.83 -9.45
C LYS A 156 12.64 -27.08 -8.14
N LEU A 157 11.42 -26.77 -7.71
CA LEU A 157 11.14 -26.22 -6.39
C LEU A 157 10.82 -27.39 -5.43
N ARG A 158 11.47 -27.41 -4.28
CA ARG A 158 11.17 -28.33 -3.20
C ARG A 158 10.38 -27.62 -2.11
N VAL A 159 9.30 -28.26 -1.66
CA VAL A 159 8.43 -27.76 -0.59
C VAL A 159 8.23 -28.85 0.46
N GLY A 160 7.88 -28.46 1.66
CA GLY A 160 7.56 -29.37 2.76
C GLY A 160 6.92 -28.62 3.92
N PHE A 161 6.87 -29.27 5.08
CA PHE A 161 6.25 -28.71 6.27
C PHE A 161 7.26 -28.65 7.40
N SER A 162 7.13 -27.65 8.27
CA SER A 162 7.97 -27.53 9.48
C SER A 162 7.69 -28.61 10.52
N ASP A 163 6.58 -29.31 10.38
CA ASP A 163 6.13 -30.39 11.25
C ASP A 163 5.52 -31.55 10.43
N SER A 164 5.08 -32.60 11.08
CA SER A 164 4.49 -33.76 10.39
C SER A 164 3.08 -33.47 9.91
N VAL A 165 2.85 -33.63 8.62
CA VAL A 165 1.54 -33.49 7.96
C VAL A 165 1.22 -34.81 7.22
N ALA A 166 0.00 -35.30 7.38
CA ALA A 166 -0.48 -36.52 6.74
C ALA A 166 -1.28 -36.21 5.48
N ASN A 167 -0.91 -36.85 4.37
CA ASN A 167 -1.64 -36.77 3.10
C ASN A 167 -1.96 -35.34 2.62
N PRO A 168 -0.97 -34.44 2.51
CA PRO A 168 -1.24 -33.09 2.02
C PRO A 168 -1.60 -33.10 0.53
N SER A 169 -2.50 -32.22 0.14
CA SER A 169 -2.77 -31.89 -1.26
C SER A 169 -2.27 -30.48 -1.59
N PHE A 170 -1.89 -30.26 -2.84
CA PHE A 170 -1.30 -29.01 -3.32
C PHE A 170 -1.99 -28.50 -4.57
N GLU A 171 -2.23 -27.19 -4.61
CA GLU A 171 -2.65 -26.44 -5.79
C GLU A 171 -1.63 -25.33 -6.07
N ALA A 172 -1.12 -25.27 -7.30
CA ALA A 172 -0.12 -24.29 -7.68
C ALA A 172 -0.55 -23.48 -8.90
N TYR A 173 -0.27 -22.18 -8.87
CA TYR A 173 -0.66 -21.25 -9.92
C TYR A 173 0.53 -20.36 -10.29
N ILE A 174 0.72 -20.16 -11.60
CA ILE A 174 1.61 -19.11 -12.14
C ILE A 174 0.75 -18.14 -12.94
N GLN A 175 0.90 -16.83 -12.66
CA GLN A 175 0.06 -15.80 -13.30
C GLN A 175 -1.45 -16.19 -13.24
N ASN A 176 -1.89 -16.64 -12.09
CA ASN A 176 -3.27 -17.11 -11.86
C ASN A 176 -3.74 -18.26 -12.80
N SER A 177 -2.81 -18.96 -13.47
CA SER A 177 -3.11 -20.16 -14.27
C SER A 177 -2.66 -21.40 -13.52
N LEU A 178 -3.55 -22.38 -13.38
CA LEU A 178 -3.29 -23.65 -12.69
C LEU A 178 -2.13 -24.41 -13.34
N ILE A 179 -1.24 -24.94 -12.51
CA ILE A 179 -0.15 -25.84 -12.91
C ILE A 179 -0.66 -27.28 -12.87
N ASP A 180 -0.33 -28.05 -13.90
CA ASP A 180 -0.71 -29.46 -14.00
C ASP A 180 -0.14 -30.29 -12.83
N HIS A 181 -1.01 -31.03 -12.14
CA HIS A 181 -0.64 -31.91 -11.03
C HIS A 181 0.42 -32.96 -11.38
N SER A 182 0.55 -33.35 -12.67
CA SER A 182 1.60 -34.28 -13.13
C SER A 182 3.03 -33.75 -12.98
N LEU A 183 3.19 -32.45 -12.70
CA LEU A 183 4.49 -31.82 -12.44
C LEU A 183 4.93 -31.95 -10.97
N TRP A 184 4.04 -32.40 -10.09
CA TRP A 184 4.35 -32.70 -8.70
C TRP A 184 4.90 -34.11 -8.55
N GLN A 185 5.89 -34.26 -7.67
CA GLN A 185 6.46 -35.55 -7.30
C GLN A 185 6.70 -35.57 -5.80
N GLU A 186 6.16 -36.59 -5.13
CA GLU A 186 6.50 -36.90 -3.75
C GLU A 186 7.95 -37.43 -3.69
N GLU A 187 8.73 -36.86 -2.78
CA GLU A 187 10.08 -37.29 -2.46
C GLU A 187 10.12 -38.01 -1.10
N GLU A 188 11.30 -38.41 -0.66
CA GLU A 188 11.47 -39.03 0.65
C GLU A 188 11.17 -38.04 1.79
N ASN A 189 10.75 -38.54 2.96
CA ASN A 189 10.55 -37.81 4.21
C ASN A 189 9.46 -36.70 4.17
N GLY A 190 8.41 -36.86 3.36
CA GLY A 190 7.30 -35.89 3.33
C GLY A 190 7.65 -34.59 2.63
N THR A 191 8.68 -34.61 1.79
CA THR A 191 9.05 -33.51 0.89
C THR A 191 8.41 -33.72 -0.47
N TRP A 192 8.05 -32.64 -1.12
CA TRP A 192 7.46 -32.62 -2.46
C TRP A 192 8.28 -31.76 -3.40
N SER A 193 8.36 -32.11 -4.65
CA SER A 193 9.00 -31.30 -5.68
C SER A 193 8.02 -30.93 -6.80
N LEU A 194 8.11 -29.68 -7.26
CA LEU A 194 7.39 -29.14 -8.41
C LEU A 194 8.39 -28.86 -9.53
N ASP A 195 8.28 -29.59 -10.65
CA ASP A 195 9.18 -29.47 -11.79
C ASP A 195 8.72 -28.34 -12.74
N LEU A 196 9.18 -27.13 -12.48
CA LEU A 196 8.90 -25.95 -13.29
C LEU A 196 9.60 -25.99 -14.64
N SER A 197 10.65 -26.82 -14.81
CA SER A 197 11.37 -26.94 -16.10
C SER A 197 10.49 -27.48 -17.21
N LYS A 198 9.45 -28.23 -16.87
CA LYS A 198 8.46 -28.80 -17.79
C LYS A 198 7.26 -27.90 -18.04
N TRP A 199 7.08 -26.87 -17.22
CA TRP A 199 5.95 -25.95 -17.38
C TRP A 199 6.21 -25.02 -18.57
N LYS A 200 5.35 -25.16 -19.60
CA LYS A 200 5.25 -24.30 -20.82
C LYS A 200 6.57 -23.83 -21.46
N LYS A 201 7.32 -24.73 -22.06
CA LYS A 201 8.27 -24.37 -23.11
C LYS A 201 7.59 -24.48 -24.49
N GLU A 202 7.10 -23.38 -25.04
CA GLU A 202 6.78 -23.31 -26.45
C GLU A 202 8.08 -22.97 -27.22
N ASN A 203 8.54 -23.87 -28.08
CA ASN A 203 9.79 -23.75 -28.85
C ASN A 203 11.07 -23.54 -28.01
N GLY A 204 11.13 -24.08 -26.80
CA GLY A 204 12.30 -24.01 -25.93
C GLY A 204 12.55 -22.67 -25.23
N LYS A 205 11.62 -21.70 -25.35
CA LYS A 205 11.65 -20.42 -24.64
C LYS A 205 10.50 -20.31 -23.68
N TRP A 206 10.75 -19.76 -22.50
CA TRP A 206 9.72 -19.37 -21.55
C TRP A 206 8.83 -18.33 -22.21
N LYS A 207 7.50 -18.48 -22.03
CA LYS A 207 6.51 -17.53 -22.57
C LYS A 207 6.35 -16.28 -21.73
N MET A 208 7.06 -16.21 -20.61
CA MET A 208 6.94 -15.15 -19.60
C MET A 208 8.15 -14.22 -19.70
N GLU A 209 7.87 -12.93 -19.91
CA GLU A 209 8.86 -11.86 -19.84
C GLU A 209 8.52 -11.00 -18.61
N GLY A 210 9.55 -10.61 -17.86
CA GLY A 210 9.44 -9.76 -16.68
C GLY A 210 8.97 -10.48 -15.42
N ARG A 211 8.45 -9.69 -14.47
CA ARG A 211 8.03 -10.13 -13.14
C ARG A 211 6.70 -10.90 -13.21
N SER A 212 6.63 -12.01 -12.50
CA SER A 212 5.43 -12.80 -12.25
C SER A 212 5.53 -13.54 -10.92
N TYR A 213 4.54 -14.35 -10.57
CA TYR A 213 4.50 -15.00 -9.26
C TYR A 213 4.01 -16.45 -9.39
N LEU A 214 4.72 -17.35 -8.70
CA LEU A 214 4.26 -18.68 -8.38
C LEU A 214 3.58 -18.64 -7.02
N ARG A 215 2.35 -19.14 -6.94
CA ARG A 215 1.60 -19.26 -5.70
C ARG A 215 1.22 -20.70 -5.46
N ILE A 216 1.46 -21.21 -4.25
CA ILE A 216 1.17 -22.60 -3.88
C ILE A 216 0.29 -22.57 -2.65
N PHE A 217 -0.84 -23.28 -2.74
CA PHE A 217 -1.74 -23.56 -1.63
C PHE A 217 -1.61 -25.02 -1.25
N ALA A 218 -1.79 -25.32 0.05
CA ALA A 218 -1.78 -26.68 0.55
C ALA A 218 -2.82 -26.87 1.65
N GLU A 219 -3.37 -28.07 1.72
CA GLU A 219 -4.32 -28.48 2.76
C GLU A 219 -4.17 -29.97 3.09
N ASP A 220 -4.70 -30.36 4.25
CA ASP A 220 -5.03 -31.75 4.58
C ASP A 220 -6.50 -31.85 5.00
N ASP A 221 -6.93 -33.00 5.51
CA ASP A 221 -8.31 -33.21 5.95
C ASP A 221 -8.76 -32.21 7.03
N THR A 222 -7.83 -31.68 7.84
CA THR A 222 -8.10 -30.85 9.03
C THR A 222 -7.77 -29.39 8.83
N TYR A 223 -6.63 -29.09 8.19
CA TYR A 223 -6.04 -27.77 8.12
C TYR A 223 -5.93 -27.24 6.70
N LEU A 224 -6.08 -25.95 6.57
CA LEU A 224 -5.53 -25.17 5.47
C LEU A 224 -4.16 -24.65 5.94
N PHE A 225 -3.13 -24.78 5.09
CA PHE A 225 -1.81 -24.25 5.41
C PHE A 225 -1.65 -22.82 4.89
N ASN A 226 -0.62 -22.11 5.39
CA ASN A 226 -0.17 -20.88 4.75
C ASN A 226 0.12 -21.15 3.27
N ASP A 227 -0.13 -20.17 2.40
CA ASP A 227 0.29 -20.25 1.01
C ASP A 227 1.74 -19.79 0.85
N LEU A 228 2.42 -20.30 -0.18
CA LEU A 228 3.73 -19.79 -0.61
C LEU A 228 3.54 -18.80 -1.76
N LEU A 229 4.29 -17.69 -1.73
CA LEU A 229 4.37 -16.74 -2.83
C LEU A 229 5.84 -16.56 -3.22
N LEU A 230 6.21 -17.03 -4.42
CA LEU A 230 7.57 -16.92 -4.92
C LEU A 230 7.60 -16.01 -6.16
N PRO A 231 8.34 -14.89 -6.10
CA PRO A 231 8.50 -14.03 -7.27
C PRO A 231 9.34 -14.73 -8.34
N LEU A 232 8.93 -14.55 -9.58
CA LEU A 232 9.63 -15.07 -10.76
C LEU A 232 10.11 -13.91 -11.62
N GLU A 233 11.33 -14.01 -12.12
CA GLU A 233 11.85 -13.12 -13.16
C GLU A 233 12.12 -13.92 -14.43
N ASN A 234 11.40 -13.59 -15.51
CA ASN A 234 11.45 -14.32 -16.78
C ASN A 234 11.24 -15.84 -16.62
N GLY A 235 10.39 -16.26 -15.67
CA GLY A 235 10.04 -17.64 -15.39
C GLY A 235 10.96 -18.40 -14.44
N GLU A 236 12.03 -17.80 -13.94
CA GLU A 236 12.91 -18.35 -12.92
C GLU A 236 12.61 -17.76 -11.54
N ILE A 237 12.65 -18.58 -10.49
CA ILE A 237 12.40 -18.10 -9.12
C ILE A 237 13.51 -17.14 -8.70
N VAL A 238 13.10 -15.99 -8.15
CA VAL A 238 14.03 -14.99 -7.59
C VAL A 238 14.62 -15.55 -6.29
N THR A 239 15.93 -15.65 -6.24
CA THR A 239 16.67 -16.21 -5.09
C THR A 239 17.47 -15.18 -4.32
N ASP A 240 17.65 -13.97 -4.87
CA ASP A 240 18.43 -12.90 -4.27
C ASP A 240 17.63 -11.59 -4.27
N ALA A 241 17.58 -10.92 -3.12
CA ALA A 241 16.90 -9.64 -2.96
C ALA A 241 17.43 -8.54 -3.89
N ALA A 242 18.69 -8.64 -4.35
CA ALA A 242 19.25 -7.74 -5.36
C ALA A 242 18.59 -7.84 -6.76
N GLN A 243 17.81 -8.88 -7.01
CA GLN A 243 17.00 -9.03 -8.23
C GLN A 243 15.64 -8.33 -8.14
N LEU A 244 15.24 -7.91 -6.94
CA LEU A 244 14.00 -7.16 -6.72
C LEU A 244 14.18 -5.70 -7.13
N ASN A 245 13.09 -5.06 -7.50
CA ASN A 245 13.08 -3.65 -7.86
C ASN A 245 12.03 -2.88 -7.04
N ARG A 246 11.93 -1.57 -7.22
CA ARG A 246 11.02 -0.72 -6.47
C ARG A 246 9.54 -1.09 -6.61
N HIS A 247 9.15 -1.89 -7.61
CA HIS A 247 7.77 -2.32 -7.83
C HIS A 247 7.40 -3.62 -7.10
N ASP A 248 8.37 -4.32 -6.51
CA ASP A 248 8.11 -5.49 -5.66
C ASP A 248 7.53 -5.02 -4.31
N GLN A 249 6.23 -5.19 -4.12
CA GLN A 249 5.49 -4.59 -2.99
C GLN A 249 5.99 -5.09 -1.63
N GLN A 250 6.35 -6.37 -1.50
CA GLN A 250 6.92 -6.94 -0.27
C GLN A 250 8.32 -6.38 0.06
N ALA A 251 9.01 -5.79 -0.92
CA ALA A 251 10.33 -5.19 -0.73
C ALA A 251 10.26 -3.70 -0.31
N GLN A 252 9.07 -3.14 -0.13
CA GLN A 252 8.90 -1.76 0.29
C GLN A 252 9.14 -1.60 1.79
N VAL A 253 9.73 -0.47 2.15
CA VAL A 253 9.80 0.08 3.51
C VAL A 253 9.37 1.52 3.41
N LEU A 254 8.23 1.84 4.02
CA LEU A 254 7.63 3.16 3.99
C LEU A 254 8.29 4.10 5.00
N TYR A 255 8.34 5.36 4.62
CA TYR A 255 8.63 6.46 5.52
C TYR A 255 7.53 7.53 5.38
N SER A 256 6.80 7.79 6.46
CA SER A 256 5.68 8.73 6.49
C SER A 256 6.17 10.14 6.77
N VAL A 257 5.90 11.07 5.84
CA VAL A 257 6.31 12.47 5.88
C VAL A 257 5.09 13.37 6.03
N LEU A 258 5.01 14.11 7.12
CA LEU A 258 4.14 15.28 7.25
C LEU A 258 4.88 16.49 6.66
N ILE A 259 4.55 16.87 5.43
CA ILE A 259 5.33 17.79 4.59
C ILE A 259 5.70 19.07 5.33
N ASP A 260 4.70 19.76 5.91
CA ASP A 260 4.90 21.03 6.64
C ASP A 260 5.89 20.91 7.79
N ARG A 261 6.09 19.72 8.34
CA ARG A 261 6.92 19.44 9.53
C ARG A 261 8.21 18.70 9.19
N PHE A 262 8.61 18.63 7.91
CA PHE A 262 9.78 17.87 7.52
C PHE A 262 11.00 18.76 7.27
N GLU A 263 11.08 19.46 6.17
CA GLU A 263 12.19 20.35 5.82
C GLU A 263 11.69 21.51 4.96
N ASN A 264 12.17 22.73 5.25
CA ASN A 264 11.87 23.94 4.48
C ASN A 264 12.95 24.14 3.41
N GLY A 265 12.69 23.69 2.21
CA GLY A 265 13.59 23.81 1.06
C GLY A 265 13.41 25.09 0.25
N ASN A 266 12.22 25.67 0.27
CA ASN A 266 11.87 26.86 -0.51
C ASN A 266 11.19 27.94 0.34
N LYS A 267 11.97 28.81 0.96
CA LYS A 267 11.46 29.88 1.81
C LYS A 267 10.56 30.89 1.10
N ALA A 268 10.45 30.85 -0.23
CA ALA A 268 9.60 31.77 -0.98
C ALA A 268 8.10 31.39 -0.91
N ASN A 269 7.78 30.13 -0.56
CA ASN A 269 6.42 29.64 -0.35
C ASN A 269 5.98 29.65 1.11
N ASP A 270 6.88 30.07 2.04
CA ASP A 270 6.56 30.19 3.46
C ASP A 270 5.32 31.03 3.67
N TRP A 271 4.42 30.52 4.48
CA TRP A 271 3.19 31.20 4.80
C TRP A 271 2.82 30.97 6.27
N LYS A 272 2.29 32.01 6.92
CA LYS A 272 1.74 31.95 8.27
C LYS A 272 0.34 32.55 8.27
N MET A 273 -0.52 32.01 9.12
CA MET A 273 -1.88 32.53 9.29
C MET A 273 -1.90 33.97 9.79
N ASN A 274 -0.89 34.37 10.57
CA ASN A 274 -0.79 35.70 11.18
C ASN A 274 -2.08 36.13 11.91
N SER A 275 -2.70 35.20 12.62
CA SER A 275 -3.94 35.39 13.39
C SER A 275 -3.72 35.17 14.87
N ASP A 276 -4.25 36.08 15.69
CA ASP A 276 -4.25 35.90 17.13
C ASP A 276 -5.07 34.72 17.64
N GLU A 277 -5.88 34.09 16.76
CA GLU A 277 -6.69 32.92 17.08
C GLU A 277 -5.94 31.59 16.84
N VAL A 278 -4.73 31.61 16.26
CA VAL A 278 -3.95 30.42 15.88
C VAL A 278 -2.63 30.43 16.63
N LEU A 279 -2.37 29.38 17.41
CA LEU A 279 -1.07 29.17 18.05
C LEU A 279 -0.07 28.67 17.02
N ASP A 280 1.21 29.03 17.20
CA ASP A 280 2.28 28.70 16.24
C ASP A 280 2.42 27.18 16.01
N ILE A 281 2.22 26.36 17.05
CA ILE A 281 2.30 24.89 16.96
C ILE A 281 1.28 24.29 15.98
N VAL A 282 0.14 24.96 15.75
CA VAL A 282 -0.92 24.53 14.83
C VAL A 282 -1.02 25.41 13.59
N ASP A 283 0.04 26.16 13.30
CA ASP A 283 0.21 26.92 12.07
C ASP A 283 1.28 26.30 11.19
N TYR A 284 1.36 26.71 9.92
CA TYR A 284 2.40 26.26 8.98
C TYR A 284 3.80 26.53 9.53
N GLN A 285 4.71 25.59 9.37
CA GLN A 285 6.12 25.71 9.74
C GLN A 285 7.06 25.80 8.53
N GLY A 286 6.52 25.67 7.32
CA GLY A 286 7.21 25.92 6.06
C GLY A 286 7.89 24.71 5.43
N GLY A 287 7.68 23.50 5.94
CA GLY A 287 8.12 22.30 5.25
C GLY A 287 7.42 22.14 3.89
N ASP A 288 8.14 21.66 2.87
CA ASP A 288 7.70 21.66 1.50
C ASP A 288 8.27 20.51 0.63
N LEU A 289 7.79 20.39 -0.63
CA LEU A 289 8.25 19.38 -1.58
C LEU A 289 9.73 19.57 -1.96
N ALA A 290 10.23 20.80 -1.97
CA ALA A 290 11.63 21.08 -2.26
C ALA A 290 12.53 20.57 -1.14
N GLY A 291 12.10 20.70 0.14
CA GLY A 291 12.82 20.17 1.30
C GLY A 291 12.89 18.65 1.30
N ILE A 292 11.81 17.96 0.92
CA ILE A 292 11.83 16.49 0.76
C ILE A 292 12.83 16.12 -0.35
N THR A 293 12.78 16.80 -1.50
CA THR A 293 13.70 16.58 -2.62
C THR A 293 15.16 16.76 -2.18
N GLN A 294 15.46 17.82 -1.43
CA GLN A 294 16.78 18.08 -0.88
C GLN A 294 17.24 16.90 0.00
N LYS A 295 16.39 16.37 0.88
CA LYS A 295 16.76 15.23 1.75
C LYS A 295 16.98 13.92 0.99
N ILE A 296 16.30 13.70 -0.14
CA ILE A 296 16.62 12.59 -1.04
C ILE A 296 18.02 12.79 -1.63
N GLU A 297 18.32 13.97 -2.20
CA GLU A 297 19.61 14.27 -2.82
C GLU A 297 20.79 14.25 -1.82
N GLU A 298 20.57 14.60 -0.56
CA GLU A 298 21.54 14.47 0.55
C GLU A 298 21.75 13.00 0.99
N GLY A 299 20.95 12.07 0.46
CA GLY A 299 21.01 10.66 0.76
C GLY A 299 20.52 10.31 2.17
N TYR A 300 19.61 11.11 2.75
CA TYR A 300 19.03 10.81 4.06
C TYR A 300 18.30 9.46 4.07
N PHE A 301 17.41 9.28 3.11
CA PHE A 301 16.61 8.07 2.98
C PHE A 301 17.45 6.87 2.54
N ASP A 302 18.45 7.05 1.67
CA ASP A 302 19.39 6.00 1.30
C ASP A 302 20.18 5.47 2.51
N LYS A 303 20.64 6.39 3.40
CA LYS A 303 21.33 6.01 4.64
C LYS A 303 20.43 5.27 5.60
N LEU A 304 19.17 5.66 5.71
CA LEU A 304 18.19 4.96 6.53
C LEU A 304 17.77 3.63 5.90
N GLY A 305 17.83 3.52 4.56
CA GLY A 305 17.51 2.32 3.80
C GLY A 305 16.05 2.24 3.34
N VAL A 306 15.20 3.23 3.62
CA VAL A 306 13.81 3.27 3.16
C VAL A 306 13.72 3.50 1.65
N ASN A 307 12.67 3.00 1.01
CA ASN A 307 12.50 3.07 -0.44
C ASN A 307 11.09 3.46 -0.90
N THR A 308 10.23 3.89 0.01
CA THR A 308 8.90 4.40 -0.33
C THR A 308 8.54 5.55 0.59
N LEU A 309 8.24 6.71 0.03
CA LEU A 309 7.77 7.87 0.78
C LEU A 309 6.24 7.91 0.75
N TRP A 310 5.63 7.98 1.92
CA TRP A 310 4.24 8.38 2.08
C TRP A 310 4.23 9.85 2.47
N ILE A 311 3.86 10.73 1.53
CA ILE A 311 3.76 12.17 1.75
C ILE A 311 2.33 12.55 2.13
N SER A 312 2.17 13.43 3.14
CA SER A 312 0.86 13.95 3.57
C SER A 312 0.11 14.63 2.43
N PRO A 313 -1.22 14.87 2.55
CA PRO A 313 -2.01 15.40 1.43
C PRO A 313 -1.48 16.75 0.94
N ILE A 314 -1.40 16.89 -0.38
CA ILE A 314 -0.89 18.10 -1.07
C ILE A 314 -2.00 18.92 -1.72
N THR A 315 -3.24 18.53 -1.58
CA THR A 315 -4.38 19.26 -2.11
C THR A 315 -4.57 20.60 -1.42
N GLN A 316 -5.03 21.63 -2.15
CA GLN A 316 -5.24 22.98 -1.64
C GLN A 316 -6.16 22.97 -0.40
N ASN A 317 -5.64 23.46 0.71
CA ASN A 317 -6.33 23.66 1.99
C ASN A 317 -6.82 25.12 2.16
N PRO A 318 -7.73 25.40 3.13
CA PRO A 318 -8.23 26.76 3.35
C PRO A 318 -7.12 27.75 3.66
N TRP A 319 -7.34 29.01 3.27
CA TRP A 319 -6.49 30.14 3.64
C TRP A 319 -6.87 30.72 5.00
N ASP A 320 -8.04 30.33 5.55
CA ASP A 320 -8.56 30.75 6.83
C ASP A 320 -8.37 29.66 7.89
N ALA A 321 -8.34 30.04 9.17
CA ALA A 321 -8.26 29.12 10.29
C ALA A 321 -9.64 28.52 10.62
N TRP A 322 -9.67 27.20 10.83
CA TRP A 322 -10.89 26.44 11.10
C TRP A 322 -10.75 25.57 12.34
N GLY A 323 -11.83 24.89 12.72
CA GLY A 323 -11.90 24.16 13.97
C GLY A 323 -11.84 25.11 15.18
N CYS A 324 -11.97 24.56 16.35
CA CYS A 324 -11.78 25.30 17.61
C CYS A 324 -11.49 24.29 18.71
N TYR A 325 -10.30 24.36 19.29
CA TYR A 325 -9.95 23.57 20.47
C TYR A 325 -9.95 24.46 21.72
N PRO A 326 -10.91 24.30 22.62
CA PRO A 326 -10.97 25.04 23.87
C PRO A 326 -9.96 24.46 24.89
N PHE A 327 -9.23 25.30 25.56
CA PHE A 327 -8.30 24.91 26.63
C PHE A 327 -9.02 24.89 27.98
N GLN A 328 -9.43 23.70 28.42
CA GLN A 328 -10.13 23.54 29.70
C GLN A 328 -9.19 23.72 30.90
N HIS A 329 -7.92 23.34 30.75
CA HIS A 329 -6.89 23.40 31.81
C HIS A 329 -5.71 24.32 31.43
N GLY A 330 -5.92 25.25 30.49
CA GLY A 330 -4.88 26.10 29.94
C GLY A 330 -4.06 25.43 28.84
N ASN A 331 -2.98 26.08 28.41
CA ASN A 331 -2.02 25.51 27.47
C ASN A 331 -0.60 25.98 27.77
N LYS A 332 0.40 25.18 27.36
CA LYS A 332 1.83 25.46 27.62
C LYS A 332 2.43 26.50 26.67
N TYR A 333 1.79 26.80 25.55
CA TYR A 333 2.32 27.65 24.48
C TYR A 333 2.01 29.12 24.70
N ASP A 334 0.79 29.47 25.18
CA ASP A 334 0.38 30.83 25.49
C ASP A 334 -0.72 30.82 26.57
N ALA A 335 -0.33 31.04 27.83
CA ALA A 335 -1.26 31.02 28.97
C ALA A 335 -2.39 32.07 28.90
N THR A 336 -2.32 33.05 27.99
CA THR A 336 -3.36 34.06 27.79
C THR A 336 -4.52 33.57 26.89
N LYS A 337 -4.31 32.49 26.13
CA LYS A 337 -5.32 31.97 25.22
C LYS A 337 -6.21 30.93 25.90
N THR A 338 -7.50 31.03 25.63
CA THR A 338 -8.53 30.10 26.13
C THR A 338 -8.95 29.08 25.07
N TYR A 339 -8.54 29.27 23.83
CA TYR A 339 -8.75 28.35 22.70
C TYR A 339 -7.72 28.61 21.61
N THR A 340 -7.64 27.70 20.63
CA THR A 340 -6.96 27.91 19.36
C THR A 340 -7.82 27.41 18.20
N LYS A 341 -7.69 28.04 17.03
CA LYS A 341 -8.06 27.49 15.74
C LYS A 341 -6.82 26.87 15.08
N PHE A 342 -7.03 26.16 13.99
CA PHE A 342 -5.99 25.45 13.25
C PHE A 342 -5.88 26.01 11.85
N SER A 343 -4.68 26.13 11.32
CA SER A 343 -4.46 26.24 9.88
C SER A 343 -4.54 24.86 9.22
N GLY A 344 -4.61 24.80 7.87
CA GLY A 344 -4.65 23.55 7.13
C GLY A 344 -3.28 22.90 6.89
N TYR A 345 -2.28 23.14 7.76
CA TYR A 345 -0.90 22.68 7.61
C TYR A 345 -0.74 21.17 7.40
N HIS A 346 -1.68 20.40 7.89
CA HIS A 346 -1.68 18.94 7.81
C HIS A 346 -2.17 18.40 6.47
N GLY A 347 -2.85 19.20 5.64
CA GLY A 347 -3.32 18.80 4.31
C GLY A 347 -4.71 18.16 4.26
N TYR A 348 -5.34 17.80 5.38
CA TYR A 348 -6.56 16.99 5.43
C TYR A 348 -7.87 17.77 5.24
N TRP A 349 -7.84 19.04 4.85
CA TRP A 349 -9.04 19.84 4.59
C TRP A 349 -9.13 20.31 3.13
N PRO A 350 -9.26 19.40 2.16
CA PRO A 350 -9.21 19.75 0.74
C PRO A 350 -10.34 20.69 0.34
N ILE A 351 -10.00 21.85 -0.24
CA ILE A 351 -10.96 22.73 -0.93
C ILE A 351 -11.11 22.29 -2.38
N PHE A 352 -10.01 21.90 -3.01
CA PHE A 352 -9.99 21.38 -4.38
C PHE A 352 -9.39 19.97 -4.37
N ALA A 353 -10.05 19.04 -5.07
CA ALA A 353 -9.58 17.66 -5.15
C ALA A 353 -8.36 17.46 -6.07
N THR A 354 -8.10 18.41 -7.00
CA THR A 354 -7.09 18.30 -8.08
C THR A 354 -6.12 19.48 -8.17
N GLN A 355 -6.11 20.36 -7.17
CA GLN A 355 -5.21 21.51 -7.15
C GLN A 355 -4.15 21.32 -6.04
N LEU A 356 -2.87 21.48 -6.42
CA LEU A 356 -1.76 21.47 -5.48
C LEU A 356 -1.79 22.73 -4.59
N ASP A 357 -1.58 22.57 -3.29
CA ASP A 357 -1.43 23.68 -2.35
C ASP A 357 -0.08 24.36 -2.55
N SER A 358 -0.11 25.64 -2.92
CA SER A 358 1.09 26.41 -3.23
C SER A 358 2.02 26.64 -2.02
N ARG A 359 1.54 26.36 -0.80
CA ARG A 359 2.35 26.41 0.43
C ARG A 359 3.24 25.18 0.56
N PHE A 360 2.90 24.07 -0.10
CA PHE A 360 3.72 22.86 -0.16
C PHE A 360 4.61 22.81 -1.41
N GLY A 361 4.32 23.62 -2.44
CA GLY A 361 5.14 23.70 -3.64
C GLY A 361 4.37 23.93 -4.92
N THR A 362 5.07 23.76 -6.03
CA THR A 362 4.56 23.92 -7.39
C THR A 362 4.45 22.57 -8.11
N PRO A 363 3.69 22.47 -9.21
CA PRO A 363 3.70 21.28 -10.08
C PRO A 363 5.09 20.85 -10.51
N GLU A 364 5.97 21.79 -10.84
CA GLU A 364 7.34 21.53 -11.26
C GLU A 364 8.19 20.94 -10.12
N GLU A 365 7.98 21.38 -8.88
CA GLU A 365 8.64 20.83 -7.69
C GLU A 365 8.16 19.40 -7.42
N LEU A 366 6.85 19.10 -7.58
CA LEU A 366 6.34 17.74 -7.47
C LEU A 366 6.92 16.81 -8.56
N HIS A 367 6.95 17.24 -9.81
CA HIS A 367 7.61 16.48 -10.89
C HIS A 367 9.10 16.24 -10.59
N THR A 368 9.78 17.22 -10.00
CA THR A 368 11.20 17.11 -9.62
C THR A 368 11.38 16.09 -8.49
N LEU A 369 10.53 16.15 -7.45
CA LEU A 369 10.53 15.18 -6.35
C LEU A 369 10.39 13.75 -6.89
N LEU A 370 9.39 13.49 -7.72
CA LEU A 370 9.13 12.16 -8.28
C LEU A 370 10.31 11.65 -9.12
N ARG A 371 10.82 12.49 -10.00
CA ARG A 371 11.98 12.15 -10.84
C ARG A 371 13.22 11.83 -10.00
N ILE A 372 13.49 12.58 -8.95
CA ILE A 372 14.64 12.36 -8.06
C ILE A 372 14.41 11.10 -7.22
N ALA A 373 13.22 10.91 -6.65
CA ALA A 373 12.88 9.70 -5.91
C ALA A 373 13.07 8.43 -6.76
N HIS A 374 12.55 8.43 -8.00
CA HIS A 374 12.70 7.30 -8.92
C HIS A 374 14.18 7.06 -9.33
N ALA A 375 14.99 8.12 -9.44
CA ALA A 375 16.43 7.97 -9.69
C ALA A 375 17.19 7.34 -8.51
N HIS A 376 16.64 7.43 -7.29
CA HIS A 376 17.12 6.76 -6.08
C HIS A 376 16.39 5.41 -5.81
N GLU A 377 15.71 4.85 -6.81
CA GLU A 377 14.91 3.61 -6.68
C GLU A 377 13.87 3.68 -5.56
N MET A 378 13.31 4.87 -5.32
CA MET A 378 12.27 5.11 -4.32
C MET A 378 10.91 5.30 -4.98
N ASN A 379 9.86 4.82 -4.30
CA ASN A 379 8.47 5.11 -4.65
C ASN A 379 7.96 6.34 -3.88
N VAL A 380 6.93 6.98 -4.43
CA VAL A 380 6.18 8.04 -3.74
C VAL A 380 4.70 7.70 -3.78
N VAL A 381 4.08 7.49 -2.62
CA VAL A 381 2.64 7.34 -2.46
C VAL A 381 2.06 8.61 -1.84
N LEU A 382 1.00 9.10 -2.47
CA LEU A 382 0.32 10.32 -2.03
C LEU A 382 -0.76 9.98 -1.01
N ASP A 383 -0.78 10.70 0.11
CA ASP A 383 -1.94 10.67 1.00
C ASP A 383 -3.13 11.38 0.33
N TYR A 384 -4.23 10.66 0.16
CA TYR A 384 -5.39 11.19 -0.56
C TYR A 384 -6.65 11.13 0.29
N VAL A 385 -7.27 12.30 0.48
CA VAL A 385 -8.53 12.47 1.21
C VAL A 385 -9.70 12.36 0.24
N ALA A 386 -10.41 11.23 0.30
CA ALA A 386 -11.58 10.98 -0.55
C ALA A 386 -12.91 11.12 0.21
N ASN A 387 -12.89 10.90 1.55
CA ASN A 387 -14.10 10.85 2.36
C ASN A 387 -14.85 12.19 2.43
N HIS A 388 -14.15 13.30 2.49
CA HIS A 388 -14.75 14.61 2.75
C HIS A 388 -14.06 15.73 1.98
N MET A 389 -14.72 16.88 1.90
CA MET A 389 -14.15 18.13 1.41
C MET A 389 -14.44 19.25 2.40
N HIS A 390 -13.65 20.31 2.36
CA HIS A 390 -13.93 21.50 3.15
C HIS A 390 -15.23 22.18 2.69
N ILE A 391 -16.04 22.71 3.61
CA ILE A 391 -17.36 23.33 3.31
C ILE A 391 -17.26 24.50 2.31
N ASN A 392 -16.10 25.17 2.23
CA ASN A 392 -15.83 26.23 1.25
C ASN A 392 -15.40 25.68 -0.10
N SER A 393 -15.43 24.37 -0.35
CA SER A 393 -15.12 23.80 -1.65
C SER A 393 -16.08 24.32 -2.70
N PRO A 394 -15.60 24.81 -3.87
CA PRO A 394 -16.48 25.14 -4.99
C PRO A 394 -17.36 23.98 -5.44
N THR A 395 -16.85 22.75 -5.36
CA THR A 395 -17.63 21.54 -5.66
C THR A 395 -18.87 21.42 -4.78
N LEU A 396 -18.74 21.64 -3.46
CA LEU A 396 -19.87 21.60 -2.55
C LEU A 396 -20.78 22.83 -2.66
N GLN A 397 -20.28 23.95 -3.14
CA GLN A 397 -21.11 25.14 -3.44
C GLN A 397 -21.96 24.92 -4.70
N GLU A 398 -21.41 24.25 -5.72
CA GLU A 398 -22.12 23.89 -6.95
C GLU A 398 -23.09 22.71 -6.74
N HIS A 399 -22.73 21.78 -5.85
CA HIS A 399 -23.47 20.56 -5.54
C HIS A 399 -23.68 20.42 -4.03
N PRO A 400 -24.55 21.26 -3.42
CA PRO A 400 -24.78 21.25 -1.97
C PRO A 400 -25.48 19.95 -1.45
N ASP A 401 -25.93 19.10 -2.36
CA ASP A 401 -26.53 17.80 -2.08
C ASP A 401 -25.52 16.62 -2.21
N TRP A 402 -24.23 16.89 -2.44
CA TRP A 402 -23.21 15.85 -2.58
C TRP A 402 -22.63 15.37 -1.25
N HIS A 403 -22.95 16.05 -0.15
CA HIS A 403 -22.56 15.60 1.18
C HIS A 403 -23.73 14.93 1.91
N THR A 404 -23.42 14.11 2.89
CA THR A 404 -24.38 13.47 3.77
C THR A 404 -25.04 14.49 4.73
N ASP A 405 -26.14 14.11 5.37
CA ASP A 405 -26.82 14.98 6.32
C ASP A 405 -26.06 15.09 7.65
N SER A 406 -25.90 16.32 8.15
CA SER A 406 -25.32 16.60 9.47
C SER A 406 -26.28 16.27 10.65
N ILE A 407 -27.52 15.89 10.35
CA ILE A 407 -28.55 15.46 11.30
C ILE A 407 -29.10 14.12 10.81
N LEU A 408 -29.06 13.12 11.67
CA LEU A 408 -29.63 11.80 11.40
C LEU A 408 -31.19 11.87 11.34
N PRO A 409 -31.86 10.90 10.71
CA PRO A 409 -33.31 10.82 10.62
C PRO A 409 -34.01 10.81 11.98
N ASP A 410 -33.35 10.39 13.06
CA ASP A 410 -33.84 10.40 14.43
C ASP A 410 -33.63 11.75 15.16
N GLY A 411 -33.05 12.75 14.50
CA GLY A 411 -32.82 14.10 15.01
C GLY A 411 -31.47 14.29 15.74
N ARG A 412 -30.66 13.24 15.93
CA ARG A 412 -29.32 13.36 16.50
C ARG A 412 -28.35 14.03 15.53
N ARG A 413 -27.32 14.68 16.06
CA ARG A 413 -26.22 15.20 15.26
C ARG A 413 -25.38 14.05 14.70
N ASN A 414 -25.05 14.12 13.41
CA ASN A 414 -24.24 13.12 12.70
C ASN A 414 -22.78 13.54 12.67
N PHE A 415 -22.15 13.67 13.85
CA PHE A 415 -20.75 14.02 14.01
C PHE A 415 -20.04 12.97 14.87
N GLU A 416 -18.85 12.54 14.44
CA GLU A 416 -17.98 11.62 15.17
C GLU A 416 -18.64 10.27 15.56
N LEU A 417 -19.64 9.85 14.79
CA LEU A 417 -20.34 8.56 14.97
C LEU A 417 -19.59 7.44 14.20
N TRP A 418 -18.33 7.26 14.54
CA TRP A 418 -17.33 6.50 13.79
C TRP A 418 -17.72 5.05 13.46
N ASP A 419 -18.50 4.40 14.27
CA ASP A 419 -18.95 3.02 14.08
C ASP A 419 -20.44 2.94 13.70
N GLU A 420 -21.30 3.73 14.34
CA GLU A 420 -22.75 3.68 14.17
C GLU A 420 -23.18 4.21 12.78
N ALA A 421 -22.60 5.32 12.35
CA ALA A 421 -22.93 5.99 11.10
C ALA A 421 -21.68 6.15 10.19
N ARG A 422 -20.84 5.13 10.12
CA ARG A 422 -19.49 5.21 9.55
C ARG A 422 -19.43 5.77 8.13
N LEU A 423 -20.42 5.55 7.28
CA LEU A 423 -20.45 6.03 5.89
C LEU A 423 -21.04 7.43 5.72
N THR A 424 -21.61 8.00 6.79
CA THR A 424 -22.32 9.27 6.69
C THR A 424 -21.88 10.31 7.71
N THR A 425 -21.15 9.92 8.76
CA THR A 425 -20.75 10.81 9.85
C THR A 425 -19.77 11.87 9.40
N TRP A 426 -19.97 13.12 9.81
CA TRP A 426 -19.03 14.20 9.59
C TRP A 426 -17.92 14.18 10.64
N PHE A 427 -16.72 14.51 10.26
CA PHE A 427 -15.56 14.58 11.16
C PHE A 427 -15.54 15.89 11.94
N ASP A 428 -15.96 17.00 11.31
CA ASP A 428 -16.22 18.29 11.96
C ASP A 428 -17.21 19.08 11.08
N LYS A 429 -17.75 20.18 11.62
CA LYS A 429 -18.73 21.04 10.96
C LYS A 429 -18.25 21.64 9.64
N HIS A 430 -16.94 21.82 9.47
CA HIS A 430 -16.34 22.42 8.28
C HIS A 430 -15.83 21.39 7.26
N ILE A 431 -15.93 20.09 7.54
CA ILE A 431 -15.50 18.99 6.67
C ILE A 431 -16.63 17.96 6.53
N PRO A 432 -17.70 18.30 5.78
CA PRO A 432 -18.81 17.40 5.50
C PRO A 432 -18.37 16.17 4.73
N THR A 433 -18.86 15.01 5.15
CA THR A 433 -18.62 13.73 4.47
C THR A 433 -19.39 13.67 3.16
N LEU A 434 -18.72 13.29 2.07
CA LEU A 434 -19.32 13.11 0.76
C LEU A 434 -20.23 11.87 0.72
N ASP A 435 -21.36 11.95 0.03
CA ASP A 435 -22.28 10.83 -0.16
C ASP A 435 -21.77 9.92 -1.32
N LEU A 436 -20.68 9.22 -1.06
CA LEU A 436 -20.00 8.36 -2.04
C LEU A 436 -20.76 7.07 -2.38
N GLU A 437 -21.89 6.79 -1.72
CA GLU A 437 -22.78 5.70 -2.14
C GLU A 437 -23.57 6.09 -3.40
N ARG A 438 -23.69 7.39 -3.70
CA ARG A 438 -24.34 7.90 -4.92
C ARG A 438 -23.38 7.88 -6.10
N PRO A 439 -23.70 7.21 -7.23
CA PRO A 439 -22.82 7.15 -8.41
C PRO A 439 -22.43 8.54 -8.96
N GLU A 440 -23.36 9.50 -8.95
CA GLU A 440 -23.14 10.86 -9.41
C GLU A 440 -22.15 11.67 -8.56
N VAL A 441 -21.87 11.22 -7.33
CA VAL A 441 -20.82 11.77 -6.46
C VAL A 441 -19.55 10.93 -6.57
N CYS A 442 -19.69 9.61 -6.55
CA CYS A 442 -18.58 8.67 -6.58
C CYS A 442 -17.76 8.77 -7.87
N GLU A 443 -18.42 8.88 -9.03
CA GLU A 443 -17.74 8.90 -10.34
C GLU A 443 -16.77 10.09 -10.49
N PRO A 444 -17.17 11.37 -10.29
CA PRO A 444 -16.23 12.49 -10.38
C PRO A 444 -15.19 12.51 -9.27
N MET A 445 -15.48 11.97 -8.09
CA MET A 445 -14.50 11.90 -7.01
C MET A 445 -13.42 10.84 -7.27
N THR A 446 -13.77 9.70 -7.90
CA THR A 446 -12.76 8.73 -8.37
C THR A 446 -11.97 9.27 -9.56
N ASP A 447 -12.56 10.10 -10.45
CA ASP A 447 -11.81 10.80 -11.51
C ASP A 447 -10.82 11.82 -10.93
N SER A 448 -11.19 12.49 -9.82
CA SER A 448 -10.28 13.39 -9.11
C SER A 448 -9.08 12.64 -8.50
N ALA A 449 -9.28 11.45 -7.97
CA ALA A 449 -8.17 10.60 -7.55
C ALA A 449 -7.29 10.19 -8.74
N LEU A 450 -7.88 9.78 -9.86
CA LEU A 450 -7.16 9.42 -11.08
C LEU A 450 -6.33 10.57 -11.67
N TYR A 451 -6.75 11.82 -11.48
CA TYR A 451 -6.01 12.99 -11.94
C TYR A 451 -4.55 12.97 -11.46
N TRP A 452 -4.32 12.70 -10.20
CA TRP A 452 -2.97 12.70 -9.62
C TRP A 452 -2.06 11.62 -10.21
N LEU A 453 -2.60 10.42 -10.47
CA LEU A 453 -1.86 9.35 -11.17
C LEU A 453 -1.65 9.65 -12.67
N ALA A 454 -2.54 10.43 -13.27
CA ALA A 454 -2.48 10.75 -14.70
C ALA A 454 -1.54 11.91 -15.01
N GLU A 455 -1.52 12.92 -14.13
CA GLU A 455 -0.70 14.10 -14.29
C GLU A 455 0.72 13.89 -13.75
N TYR A 456 0.86 13.09 -12.67
CA TYR A 456 2.12 12.86 -12.02
C TYR A 456 2.45 11.36 -11.99
N ASP A 457 3.73 11.03 -12.02
CA ASP A 457 4.20 9.63 -12.01
C ASP A 457 4.26 9.07 -10.57
N LEU A 458 3.15 9.19 -9.84
CA LEU A 458 3.00 8.63 -8.50
C LEU A 458 2.94 7.10 -8.55
N ASP A 459 3.45 6.42 -7.52
CA ASP A 459 3.49 4.97 -7.43
C ASP A 459 2.26 4.38 -6.71
N GLY A 460 1.42 5.22 -6.12
CA GLY A 460 0.20 4.80 -5.44
C GLY A 460 -0.36 5.83 -4.48
N TYR A 461 -1.19 5.32 -3.58
CA TYR A 461 -1.86 6.13 -2.56
C TYR A 461 -1.78 5.51 -1.17
N ARG A 462 -1.69 6.36 -0.15
CA ARG A 462 -2.28 6.10 1.16
C ARG A 462 -3.64 6.80 1.16
N HIS A 463 -4.70 6.04 1.36
CA HIS A 463 -6.04 6.58 1.44
C HIS A 463 -6.43 6.85 2.88
N ASP A 464 -6.77 8.11 3.15
CA ASP A 464 -7.29 8.57 4.43
C ASP A 464 -8.68 8.02 4.73
N ALA A 465 -8.98 7.74 6.00
CA ALA A 465 -10.31 7.46 6.51
C ALA A 465 -11.11 6.38 5.74
N CYS A 466 -10.47 5.32 5.25
CA CYS A 466 -11.11 4.27 4.43
C CYS A 466 -12.31 3.61 5.09
N LYS A 467 -12.32 3.51 6.42
CA LYS A 467 -13.46 3.04 7.22
C LYS A 467 -14.78 3.74 6.84
N HIS A 468 -14.70 4.99 6.42
CA HIS A 468 -15.82 5.89 6.16
C HIS A 468 -16.20 5.97 4.67
N ILE A 469 -15.52 5.20 3.82
CA ILE A 469 -15.72 5.19 2.37
C ILE A 469 -16.37 3.87 1.95
N PRO A 470 -17.46 3.90 1.14
CA PRO A 470 -18.14 2.69 0.71
C PRO A 470 -17.28 1.87 -0.26
N GLU A 471 -17.45 0.55 -0.26
CA GLU A 471 -16.73 -0.38 -1.15
C GLU A 471 -16.91 -0.06 -2.63
N GLY A 472 -18.07 0.48 -3.03
CA GLY A 472 -18.34 0.91 -4.40
C GLY A 472 -17.34 1.91 -4.95
N TYR A 473 -16.84 2.83 -4.09
CA TYR A 473 -15.79 3.77 -4.45
C TYR A 473 -14.48 3.06 -4.82
N TRP A 474 -14.08 2.07 -4.02
CA TRP A 474 -12.84 1.32 -4.25
C TRP A 474 -12.91 0.45 -5.51
N ARG A 475 -14.06 -0.20 -5.75
CA ARG A 475 -14.31 -0.97 -7.00
C ARG A 475 -14.21 -0.07 -8.23
N MET A 476 -14.84 1.11 -8.18
CA MET A 476 -14.79 2.08 -9.29
C MET A 476 -13.38 2.62 -9.51
N LEU A 477 -12.66 3.00 -8.46
CA LEU A 477 -11.29 3.47 -8.56
C LEU A 477 -10.36 2.38 -9.08
N GLY A 478 -10.44 1.16 -8.54
CA GLY A 478 -9.65 0.01 -8.98
C GLY A 478 -9.89 -0.33 -10.44
N GLN A 479 -11.15 -0.31 -10.89
CA GLN A 479 -11.49 -0.51 -12.31
C GLN A 479 -10.88 0.57 -13.21
N LYS A 480 -11.04 1.85 -12.86
CA LYS A 480 -10.49 2.96 -13.64
C LYS A 480 -8.97 2.87 -13.76
N ILE A 481 -8.27 2.52 -12.67
CA ILE A 481 -6.82 2.29 -12.67
C ILE A 481 -6.45 1.12 -13.59
N ALA A 482 -7.11 -0.03 -13.44
CA ALA A 482 -6.82 -1.23 -14.22
C ALA A 482 -7.07 -1.05 -15.72
N VAL A 483 -8.07 -0.28 -16.10
CA VAL A 483 -8.37 0.07 -17.50
C VAL A 483 -7.32 1.03 -18.07
N ARG A 484 -6.95 2.06 -17.30
CA ARG A 484 -6.08 3.12 -17.81
C ARG A 484 -4.60 2.72 -17.85
N TRP A 485 -4.15 1.92 -16.88
CA TRP A 485 -2.76 1.49 -16.75
C TRP A 485 -2.64 -0.02 -16.54
N PRO A 486 -3.01 -0.84 -17.55
CA PRO A 486 -2.93 -2.28 -17.43
C PRO A 486 -1.49 -2.72 -17.14
N GLY A 487 -1.31 -3.44 -16.02
CA GLY A 487 0.00 -3.96 -15.59
C GLY A 487 0.92 -2.96 -14.88
N ARG A 488 0.53 -1.68 -14.73
CA ARG A 488 1.28 -0.75 -13.86
C ARG A 488 0.99 -1.08 -12.40
N PRO A 489 2.03 -1.34 -11.56
CA PRO A 489 1.84 -1.68 -10.16
C PRO A 489 1.53 -0.42 -9.34
N ILE A 490 0.28 0.00 -9.32
CA ILE A 490 -0.20 1.07 -8.43
C ILE A 490 -0.53 0.42 -7.08
N TRP A 491 0.14 0.86 -6.02
CA TRP A 491 -0.09 0.34 -4.67
C TRP A 491 -0.99 1.26 -3.86
N MET A 492 -2.08 0.71 -3.35
CA MET A 492 -3.07 1.45 -2.55
C MET A 492 -3.13 0.86 -1.15
N ILE A 493 -2.72 1.63 -0.15
CA ILE A 493 -2.84 1.30 1.26
C ILE A 493 -3.88 2.21 1.92
N GLY A 494 -4.78 1.63 2.72
CA GLY A 494 -5.85 2.36 3.38
C GLY A 494 -5.66 2.50 4.89
N GLU A 495 -6.39 3.44 5.47
CA GLU A 495 -6.46 3.61 6.91
C GLU A 495 -7.84 3.22 7.43
N THR A 496 -7.90 2.16 8.25
CA THR A 496 -9.10 1.71 8.94
C THR A 496 -8.80 1.28 10.36
N TYR A 497 -9.37 1.98 11.33
CA TYR A 497 -9.41 1.51 12.72
C TYR A 497 -10.64 0.61 12.88
N GLY A 498 -10.42 -0.70 13.09
CA GLY A 498 -11.53 -1.65 13.18
C GLY A 498 -11.10 -3.08 13.49
N SER A 499 -12.06 -4.00 13.44
CA SER A 499 -11.77 -5.42 13.56
C SER A 499 -11.02 -5.94 12.32
N PRO A 500 -10.31 -7.08 12.43
CA PRO A 500 -9.66 -7.72 11.28
C PRO A 500 -10.64 -7.98 10.11
N GLU A 501 -11.89 -8.33 10.39
CA GLU A 501 -12.91 -8.59 9.38
C GLU A 501 -13.27 -7.30 8.61
N LEU A 502 -13.47 -6.17 9.32
CA LEU A 502 -13.75 -4.89 8.68
C LEU A 502 -12.57 -4.43 7.83
N ILE A 503 -11.35 -4.50 8.37
CA ILE A 503 -10.12 -4.16 7.64
C ILE A 503 -10.00 -5.05 6.40
N GLY A 504 -10.16 -6.37 6.55
CA GLY A 504 -10.06 -7.34 5.47
C GLY A 504 -11.15 -7.21 4.40
N SER A 505 -12.30 -6.63 4.73
CA SER A 505 -13.38 -6.43 3.73
C SER A 505 -12.95 -5.50 2.59
N TYR A 506 -12.04 -4.57 2.84
CA TYR A 506 -11.51 -3.65 1.83
C TYR A 506 -10.27 -4.18 1.09
N VAL A 507 -9.59 -5.22 1.63
CA VAL A 507 -8.34 -5.75 1.06
C VAL A 507 -8.68 -6.84 0.05
N LYS A 508 -8.78 -6.44 -1.21
CA LYS A 508 -9.11 -7.29 -2.36
C LYS A 508 -8.31 -6.83 -3.57
N THR A 509 -8.05 -7.72 -4.51
CA THR A 509 -7.30 -7.40 -5.74
C THR A 509 -7.95 -6.27 -6.56
N GLY A 510 -9.26 -6.13 -6.49
CA GLY A 510 -10.04 -5.10 -7.21
C GLY A 510 -10.34 -3.84 -6.42
N MET A 511 -9.91 -3.76 -5.17
CA MET A 511 -10.11 -2.60 -4.29
C MET A 511 -8.77 -2.08 -3.76
N LEU A 512 -8.51 -2.18 -2.44
CA LEU A 512 -7.23 -1.80 -1.85
C LEU A 512 -6.27 -3.00 -1.82
N ASN A 513 -4.98 -2.75 -2.05
CA ASN A 513 -3.94 -3.77 -1.92
C ASN A 513 -3.66 -4.11 -0.45
N ALA A 514 -3.79 -3.10 0.43
CA ALA A 514 -3.39 -3.18 1.82
C ALA A 514 -4.17 -2.20 2.70
N GLN A 515 -4.06 -2.41 4.00
CA GLN A 515 -4.42 -1.46 5.04
C GLN A 515 -3.35 -1.46 6.14
N PHE A 516 -3.33 -0.47 7.04
CA PHE A 516 -2.49 -0.53 8.23
C PHE A 516 -3.04 -1.55 9.22
N ASP A 517 -2.16 -2.40 9.77
CA ASP A 517 -2.53 -3.38 10.80
C ASP A 517 -2.43 -2.78 12.20
N PHE A 518 -3.43 -1.98 12.54
CA PHE A 518 -3.51 -1.35 13.86
C PHE A 518 -3.68 -2.36 15.00
N ASN A 519 -4.22 -3.57 14.73
CA ASN A 519 -4.42 -4.58 15.78
C ASN A 519 -3.08 -5.14 16.28
N VAL A 520 -2.16 -5.43 15.38
CA VAL A 520 -0.78 -5.84 15.74
C VAL A 520 -0.04 -4.67 16.40
N TYR A 521 -0.13 -3.45 15.85
CA TYR A 521 0.53 -2.26 16.40
C TYR A 521 0.13 -1.95 17.85
N PHE A 522 -1.17 -1.86 18.13
CA PHE A 522 -1.63 -1.55 19.49
C PHE A 522 -1.25 -2.64 20.49
N THR A 523 -1.33 -3.91 20.09
CA THR A 523 -0.92 -5.03 20.96
C THR A 523 0.58 -5.03 21.20
N ALA A 524 1.40 -4.72 20.19
CA ALA A 524 2.85 -4.62 20.34
C ALA A 524 3.25 -3.51 21.32
N ARG A 525 2.67 -2.31 21.22
CA ARG A 525 2.89 -1.21 22.17
C ARG A 525 2.55 -1.65 23.62
N GLU A 526 1.38 -2.25 23.80
CA GLU A 526 0.93 -2.72 25.12
C GLU A 526 1.82 -3.82 25.69
N ALA A 527 2.24 -4.77 24.86
CA ALA A 527 3.13 -5.84 25.26
C ALA A 527 4.51 -5.35 25.69
N LEU A 528 5.12 -4.46 24.90
CA LEU A 528 6.43 -3.88 25.20
C LEU A 528 6.40 -3.00 26.45
N CYS A 529 5.27 -2.36 26.76
CA CYS A 529 5.07 -1.58 27.99
C CYS A 529 4.58 -2.40 29.18
N GLY A 530 4.38 -3.72 29.04
CA GLY A 530 4.04 -4.65 30.11
C GLY A 530 2.56 -4.79 30.43
N TYR A 531 1.66 -4.25 29.59
CA TYR A 531 0.21 -4.37 29.77
C TYR A 531 -0.36 -5.66 29.15
N LYS A 532 0.30 -6.21 28.13
CA LYS A 532 -0.02 -7.50 27.48
C LYS A 532 1.21 -8.40 27.41
N GLY A 533 1.04 -9.63 26.93
CA GLY A 533 2.12 -10.54 26.63
C GLY A 533 2.63 -10.41 25.19
N LEU A 534 3.87 -10.80 24.92
CA LEU A 534 4.38 -10.92 23.55
C LEU A 534 3.68 -12.05 22.78
N ASP A 535 3.19 -13.08 23.47
CA ASP A 535 2.36 -14.14 22.89
C ASP A 535 1.08 -13.59 22.25
N GLU A 536 0.48 -12.53 22.81
CA GLU A 536 -0.67 -11.86 22.19
C GLU A 536 -0.29 -11.12 20.89
N VAL A 537 0.93 -10.59 20.80
CA VAL A 537 1.43 -9.97 19.56
C VAL A 537 1.53 -11.03 18.45
N LEU A 538 2.16 -12.16 18.76
CA LEU A 538 2.29 -13.25 17.79
C LEU A 538 0.93 -13.85 17.42
N GLN A 539 -0.01 -13.95 18.37
CA GLN A 539 -1.38 -14.41 18.10
C GLN A 539 -2.13 -13.45 17.17
N ASN A 540 -1.99 -12.13 17.36
CA ASN A 540 -2.60 -11.16 16.47
C ASN A 540 -1.97 -11.20 15.07
N GLU A 541 -0.66 -11.38 14.97
CA GLU A 541 0.01 -11.59 13.69
C GLU A 541 -0.52 -12.85 12.98
N LEU A 542 -0.67 -13.97 13.69
CA LEU A 542 -1.27 -15.18 13.12
C LEU A 542 -2.72 -14.96 12.66
N THR A 543 -3.47 -14.11 13.35
CA THR A 543 -4.82 -13.71 12.95
C THR A 543 -4.76 -12.87 11.65
N SER A 544 -3.81 -11.96 11.55
CA SER A 544 -3.58 -11.16 10.33
C SER A 544 -3.22 -12.04 9.14
N LEU A 545 -2.30 -13.01 9.31
CA LEU A 545 -1.95 -13.98 8.26
C LEU A 545 -3.15 -14.84 7.83
N ALA A 546 -3.99 -15.25 8.78
CA ALA A 546 -5.20 -16.01 8.46
C ALA A 546 -6.26 -15.16 7.72
N THR A 547 -6.38 -13.87 8.06
CA THR A 547 -7.41 -12.97 7.53
C THR A 547 -7.00 -12.37 6.19
N TYR A 548 -5.76 -11.86 6.10
CA TYR A 548 -5.27 -11.10 4.94
C TYR A 548 -4.44 -11.95 3.97
N GLY A 549 -3.97 -13.13 4.41
CA GLY A 549 -3.07 -14.03 3.68
C GLY A 549 -1.65 -13.98 4.19
N ALA A 550 -0.89 -15.07 4.00
CA ALA A 550 0.49 -15.20 4.48
C ALA A 550 1.47 -14.19 3.83
N HIS A 551 1.13 -13.71 2.65
CA HIS A 551 1.93 -12.75 1.87
C HIS A 551 1.18 -11.43 1.63
N HIS A 552 0.42 -10.98 2.62
CA HIS A 552 -0.21 -9.66 2.57
C HIS A 552 0.83 -8.54 2.54
N THR A 553 0.43 -7.39 2.01
CA THR A 553 1.22 -6.14 2.03
C THR A 553 0.67 -5.13 3.03
N MET A 554 0.05 -5.62 4.12
CA MET A 554 -0.46 -4.75 5.19
C MET A 554 0.66 -3.90 5.77
N GLY A 555 0.34 -2.65 6.10
CA GLY A 555 1.31 -1.72 6.67
C GLY A 555 1.51 -1.98 8.16
N ASN A 556 2.73 -2.35 8.54
CA ASN A 556 3.14 -2.39 9.94
C ASN A 556 3.65 -1.00 10.32
N ILE A 557 3.23 -0.44 11.45
CA ILE A 557 3.62 0.89 11.88
C ILE A 557 4.27 0.90 13.26
N THR A 558 5.09 1.91 13.52
CA THR A 558 5.62 2.24 14.85
C THR A 558 4.91 3.44 15.47
N GLY A 559 4.34 4.29 14.62
CA GLY A 559 3.56 5.47 14.95
C GLY A 559 2.98 6.13 13.71
N ASN A 560 2.19 7.17 13.91
CA ASN A 560 1.74 8.09 12.86
C ASN A 560 1.41 9.46 13.46
N HIS A 561 0.99 10.39 12.61
CA HIS A 561 0.66 11.77 12.99
C HIS A 561 -0.61 11.91 13.88
N ASP A 562 -1.33 10.81 14.16
CA ASP A 562 -2.54 10.76 14.99
C ASP A 562 -2.35 9.98 16.30
N GLN A 563 -1.13 9.48 16.55
CA GLN A 563 -0.80 8.70 17.74
C GLN A 563 0.20 9.42 18.64
N ILE A 564 0.13 9.15 19.95
CA ILE A 564 1.16 9.55 20.89
C ILE A 564 2.50 8.95 20.45
N ARG A 565 3.59 9.73 20.52
CA ARG A 565 4.92 9.21 20.22
C ARG A 565 5.28 8.04 21.13
N PHE A 566 5.65 6.91 20.54
CA PHE A 566 5.88 5.70 21.32
C PHE A 566 7.05 5.85 22.31
N ALA A 567 8.10 6.59 21.99
CA ALA A 567 9.21 6.84 22.90
C ALA A 567 8.74 7.47 24.23
N SER A 568 7.77 8.41 24.20
CA SER A 568 7.20 9.00 25.41
C SER A 568 6.39 8.01 26.25
N ILE A 569 5.65 7.11 25.60
CA ILE A 569 4.94 6.00 26.27
C ILE A 569 5.94 4.99 26.84
N ALA A 570 6.90 4.59 26.03
CA ALA A 570 7.89 3.56 26.35
C ALA A 570 8.77 3.91 27.54
N GLY A 571 9.10 5.20 27.69
CA GLY A 571 9.85 5.72 28.84
C GLY A 571 8.97 6.11 30.03
N GLY A 572 7.64 6.04 29.92
CA GLY A 572 6.71 6.34 31.00
C GLY A 572 6.49 7.84 31.24
N ALA A 573 6.82 8.71 30.27
CA ALA A 573 6.51 10.14 30.35
C ALA A 573 5.01 10.41 30.20
N ILE A 574 4.29 9.53 29.52
CA ILE A 574 2.84 9.56 29.38
C ILE A 574 2.25 8.14 29.50
N ASP A 575 1.08 8.01 30.13
CA ASP A 575 0.41 6.71 30.25
C ASP A 575 -0.10 6.24 28.87
N ILE A 576 0.12 4.98 28.53
CA ILE A 576 -0.32 4.37 27.25
C ILE A 576 -1.85 4.44 27.04
N ARG A 577 -2.62 4.55 28.13
CA ARG A 577 -4.07 4.67 28.12
C ARG A 577 -4.57 6.11 28.02
N ALA A 578 -3.66 7.08 28.10
CA ALA A 578 -4.01 8.49 27.91
C ALA A 578 -4.47 8.72 26.47
N TYR A 579 -5.39 9.64 26.27
CA TYR A 579 -5.70 10.12 24.93
C TYR A 579 -4.55 10.97 24.37
N GLY A 580 -3.79 11.61 25.26
CA GLY A 580 -2.56 12.31 24.96
C GLY A 580 -2.72 13.71 24.40
N LYS A 581 -3.92 14.12 24.02
CA LYS A 581 -4.18 15.45 23.42
C LYS A 581 -4.17 16.55 24.47
N GLU A 582 -4.88 16.36 25.57
CA GLU A 582 -4.90 17.33 26.69
C GLU A 582 -3.51 17.46 27.33
N GLU A 583 -2.82 16.32 27.53
CA GLU A 583 -1.47 16.29 28.04
C GLU A 583 -0.50 17.06 27.12
N GLY A 584 -0.60 16.84 25.80
CA GLY A 584 0.20 17.54 24.78
C GLY A 584 -0.01 19.05 24.79
N TRP A 585 -1.22 19.52 25.12
CA TRP A 585 -1.48 20.95 25.26
C TRP A 585 -0.97 21.56 26.57
N THR A 586 -0.94 20.80 27.65
CA THR A 586 -0.74 21.32 29.00
C THR A 586 0.64 21.05 29.61
N GLN A 587 1.36 20.03 29.09
CA GLN A 587 2.61 19.54 29.65
C GLN A 587 3.71 19.43 28.60
N ASP A 588 4.96 19.63 29.01
CA ASP A 588 6.12 19.29 28.19
C ASP A 588 6.38 17.79 28.31
N ILE A 589 5.92 17.05 27.30
CA ILE A 589 6.05 15.60 27.25
C ILE A 589 7.43 15.25 26.72
N GLY A 590 8.27 14.70 27.61
CA GLY A 590 9.62 14.25 27.28
C GLY A 590 9.70 12.75 27.01
N ILE A 591 10.91 12.22 27.18
CA ILE A 591 11.20 10.80 26.96
C ILE A 591 10.97 9.94 28.22
N GLY A 592 10.94 10.53 29.42
CA GLY A 592 10.87 9.78 30.69
C GLY A 592 12.17 9.02 30.99
N ASP A 593 12.09 7.72 31.25
CA ASP A 593 13.27 6.83 31.38
C ASP A 593 13.83 6.56 29.97
N ALA A 594 14.91 7.26 29.61
CA ALA A 594 15.50 7.23 28.28
C ALA A 594 16.01 5.83 27.88
N GLU A 595 16.60 5.08 28.83
CA GLU A 595 17.10 3.73 28.54
C GLU A 595 15.95 2.79 28.16
N GLN A 596 14.85 2.80 28.91
CA GLN A 596 13.67 2.01 28.59
C GLN A 596 13.00 2.47 27.30
N ALA A 597 12.90 3.78 27.09
CA ALA A 597 12.30 4.37 25.91
C ALA A 597 12.98 3.88 24.63
N TYR A 598 14.30 4.07 24.52
CA TYR A 598 15.04 3.65 23.33
C TYR A 598 15.04 2.14 23.12
N LYS A 599 15.23 1.35 24.19
CA LYS A 599 15.20 -0.11 24.07
C LYS A 599 13.84 -0.66 23.60
N ARG A 600 12.74 -0.15 24.18
CA ARG A 600 11.39 -0.57 23.77
C ARG A 600 11.04 -0.08 22.37
N SER A 601 11.42 1.15 22.01
CA SER A 601 11.23 1.67 20.65
C SER A 601 12.01 0.83 19.64
N LEU A 602 13.22 0.41 19.95
CA LEU A 602 14.00 -0.47 19.10
C LEU A 602 13.36 -1.87 18.96
N LEU A 603 12.79 -2.43 20.04
CA LEU A 603 12.05 -3.69 19.96
C LEU A 603 10.79 -3.57 19.09
N LEU A 604 10.10 -2.42 19.12
CA LEU A 604 8.97 -2.17 18.22
C LEU A 604 9.44 -2.12 16.76
N GLU A 605 10.59 -1.50 16.48
CA GLU A 605 11.19 -1.49 15.14
C GLU A 605 11.66 -2.89 14.71
N VAL A 606 12.16 -3.72 15.62
CA VAL A 606 12.49 -5.13 15.31
C VAL A 606 11.24 -5.89 14.87
N LEU A 607 10.12 -5.76 15.58
CA LEU A 607 8.85 -6.36 15.17
C LEU A 607 8.43 -5.81 13.79
N ASN A 608 8.46 -4.49 13.61
CA ASN A 608 8.11 -3.82 12.36
C ASN A 608 8.93 -4.36 11.17
N MET A 609 10.25 -4.53 11.33
CA MET A 609 11.15 -4.94 10.26
C MET A 609 11.18 -6.46 10.02
N THR A 610 10.71 -7.30 10.94
CA THR A 610 10.87 -8.76 10.83
C THR A 610 9.57 -9.53 10.67
N LEU A 611 8.42 -8.96 11.06
CA LEU A 611 7.10 -9.55 10.78
C LEU A 611 6.76 -9.45 9.28
N PRO A 612 5.85 -10.31 8.77
CA PRO A 612 5.23 -10.14 7.45
C PRO A 612 4.55 -8.77 7.29
N GLY A 613 4.35 -8.34 6.04
CA GLY A 613 3.79 -7.02 5.72
C GLY A 613 4.84 -6.00 5.29
N VAL A 614 4.44 -4.75 5.15
CA VAL A 614 5.25 -3.63 4.69
C VAL A 614 5.51 -2.68 5.86
N PRO A 615 6.76 -2.57 6.33
CA PRO A 615 7.09 -1.68 7.43
C PRO A 615 6.87 -0.22 7.08
N CYS A 616 6.41 0.56 8.05
CA CYS A 616 6.26 2.00 7.95
C CYS A 616 6.86 2.70 9.17
N ILE A 617 7.76 3.65 8.95
CA ILE A 617 8.36 4.51 9.96
C ILE A 617 7.71 5.89 9.84
N TYR A 618 7.20 6.44 10.93
CA TYR A 618 6.77 7.84 10.97
C TYR A 618 7.98 8.74 11.25
N GLN A 619 8.10 9.87 10.51
CA GLN A 619 9.22 10.82 10.67
C GLN A 619 9.52 11.11 12.13
N GLY A 620 10.76 10.89 12.55
CA GLY A 620 11.23 11.06 13.92
C GLY A 620 11.21 9.79 14.77
N ASP A 621 10.41 8.78 14.46
CA ASP A 621 10.40 7.53 15.23
C ASP A 621 11.74 6.80 15.14
N GLU A 622 12.47 6.95 14.02
CA GLU A 622 13.79 6.34 13.81
C GLU A 622 14.86 6.84 14.79
N TYR A 623 14.65 7.98 15.45
CA TYR A 623 15.54 8.46 16.50
C TYR A 623 14.85 8.64 17.87
N GLY A 624 13.59 8.17 17.98
CA GLY A 624 12.85 8.22 19.24
C GLY A 624 12.30 9.60 19.59
N GLU A 625 11.74 10.34 18.61
CA GLU A 625 11.06 11.62 18.83
C GLU A 625 9.96 11.48 19.88
N VAL A 626 9.80 12.50 20.70
CA VAL A 626 8.87 12.55 21.83
C VAL A 626 7.65 13.40 21.52
N GLY A 627 6.58 13.25 22.29
CA GLY A 627 5.38 14.09 22.23
C GLY A 627 4.11 13.36 22.65
N GLY A 628 3.08 14.15 22.96
CA GLY A 628 1.71 13.66 23.17
C GLY A 628 1.01 13.33 21.87
N ASN A 629 -0.33 13.48 21.83
CA ASN A 629 -1.08 13.36 20.59
C ASN A 629 -1.15 14.71 19.85
N ASP A 630 -1.74 14.74 18.63
CA ASP A 630 -1.94 15.94 17.82
C ASP A 630 -2.31 17.19 18.66
N PRO A 631 -1.54 18.29 18.55
CA PRO A 631 -0.44 18.56 17.62
C PRO A 631 0.98 18.26 18.16
N ASP A 632 1.12 17.81 19.41
CA ASP A 632 2.39 17.64 20.10
C ASP A 632 3.25 16.47 19.57
N ASN A 633 2.69 15.59 18.74
CA ASN A 633 3.39 14.54 18.00
C ASN A 633 3.90 14.99 16.62
N ARG A 634 3.67 16.26 16.24
CA ARG A 634 3.95 16.83 14.90
C ARG A 634 4.98 17.94 14.95
N HIS A 635 6.10 17.70 15.68
CA HIS A 635 7.23 18.62 15.71
C HIS A 635 7.94 18.68 14.35
N MET A 636 8.67 19.78 14.11
CA MET A 636 9.60 19.86 12.99
C MET A 636 10.66 18.77 13.11
N MET A 637 10.96 18.12 11.99
CA MET A 637 11.98 17.08 11.89
C MET A 637 13.36 17.63 12.30
N ARG A 638 14.14 16.83 13.03
CA ARG A 638 15.49 17.17 13.47
C ARG A 638 16.51 16.29 12.74
N PHE A 639 17.32 16.88 11.89
CA PHE A 639 18.35 16.17 11.14
C PHE A 639 19.73 16.24 11.80
N GLU A 640 20.12 17.42 12.27
CA GLU A 640 21.48 17.72 12.75
C GLU A 640 21.59 17.83 14.28
N THR A 641 20.48 18.10 14.97
CA THR A 641 20.49 18.44 16.41
C THR A 641 20.23 17.22 17.31
N LEU A 642 20.47 16.01 16.81
CA LEU A 642 20.27 14.78 17.57
C LEU A 642 21.39 14.59 18.61
N ASN A 643 21.02 14.13 19.81
CA ASN A 643 21.97 13.70 20.84
C ASN A 643 22.58 12.32 20.48
N GLU A 644 23.48 11.80 21.31
CA GLU A 644 24.20 10.55 21.01
C GLU A 644 23.27 9.31 21.07
N ASP A 645 22.30 9.28 21.96
CA ASP A 645 21.35 8.17 22.08
C ASP A 645 20.39 8.15 20.88
N GLU A 646 19.89 9.31 20.46
CA GLU A 646 19.05 9.47 19.26
C GLU A 646 19.80 9.06 17.98
N LYS A 647 21.08 9.44 17.86
CA LYS A 647 21.93 8.98 16.74
C LYS A 647 22.15 7.47 16.76
N ALA A 648 22.40 6.92 17.97
CA ALA A 648 22.58 5.48 18.14
C ALA A 648 21.32 4.71 17.73
N MET A 649 20.13 5.16 18.17
CA MET A 649 18.86 4.57 17.78
C MET A 649 18.65 4.63 16.27
N ARG A 650 18.82 5.81 15.63
CA ARG A 650 18.69 5.97 14.19
C ARG A 650 19.60 5.02 13.41
N ASN A 651 20.84 4.84 13.86
CA ASN A 651 21.77 3.92 13.20
C ASN A 651 21.31 2.47 13.32
N GLN A 652 20.80 2.04 14.50
CA GLN A 652 20.27 0.69 14.70
C GLN A 652 19.02 0.44 13.85
N VAL A 653 18.12 1.42 13.73
CA VAL A 653 16.95 1.34 12.84
C VAL A 653 17.41 1.21 11.39
N ALA A 654 18.40 2.00 10.95
CA ALA A 654 18.96 1.88 9.61
C ALA A 654 19.56 0.48 9.34
N GLU A 655 20.27 -0.10 10.31
CA GLU A 655 20.79 -1.46 10.22
C GLU A 655 19.68 -2.50 10.03
N LEU A 656 18.57 -2.38 10.79
CA LEU A 656 17.40 -3.25 10.65
C LEU A 656 16.74 -3.12 9.27
N VAL A 657 16.57 -1.89 8.78
CA VAL A 657 15.99 -1.64 7.45
C VAL A 657 16.87 -2.25 6.35
N HIS A 658 18.17 -2.01 6.38
CA HIS A 658 19.10 -2.57 5.43
C HIS A 658 19.20 -4.10 5.49
N MET A 659 19.12 -4.68 6.69
CA MET A 659 19.04 -6.13 6.89
C MET A 659 17.78 -6.69 6.20
N ARG A 660 16.60 -6.12 6.45
CA ARG A 660 15.35 -6.55 5.81
C ARG A 660 15.46 -6.50 4.30
N ARG A 661 15.90 -5.38 3.73
CA ARG A 661 15.98 -5.19 2.28
C ARG A 661 16.94 -6.14 1.55
N LYS A 662 17.86 -6.77 2.26
CA LYS A 662 18.81 -7.74 1.70
C LYS A 662 18.40 -9.20 1.95
N SER A 663 17.32 -9.44 2.67
CA SER A 663 16.94 -10.77 3.15
C SER A 663 15.67 -11.27 2.46
N MET A 664 15.79 -12.19 1.49
CA MET A 664 14.62 -12.85 0.89
C MET A 664 13.70 -13.49 1.95
N PRO A 665 14.21 -14.16 3.01
CA PRO A 665 13.36 -14.62 4.11
C PRO A 665 12.51 -13.53 4.75
N LEU A 666 13.03 -12.31 4.98
CA LEU A 666 12.25 -11.23 5.57
C LEU A 666 11.27 -10.56 4.59
N LEU A 667 11.55 -10.63 3.28
CA LEU A 667 10.70 -10.03 2.25
C LEU A 667 9.58 -10.98 1.80
N TYR A 668 9.91 -12.22 1.43
CA TYR A 668 8.99 -13.18 0.84
C TYR A 668 8.86 -14.49 1.65
N GLY A 669 9.59 -14.63 2.76
CA GLY A 669 9.58 -15.87 3.53
C GLY A 669 8.33 -16.04 4.37
N ASP A 670 8.02 -17.29 4.66
CA ASP A 670 6.90 -17.70 5.51
C ASP A 670 7.24 -17.56 6.98
N LEU A 671 6.28 -17.09 7.79
CA LEU A 671 6.44 -16.99 9.23
C LEU A 671 6.09 -18.33 9.89
N ILE A 672 7.05 -18.89 10.62
CA ILE A 672 6.91 -20.14 11.36
C ILE A 672 7.13 -19.87 12.86
N PRO A 673 6.09 -19.96 13.70
CA PRO A 673 6.22 -19.82 15.14
C PRO A 673 7.09 -20.92 15.74
N VAL A 674 7.98 -20.59 16.68
CA VAL A 674 8.86 -21.54 17.38
C VAL A 674 8.56 -21.56 18.87
N GLU A 675 8.50 -20.38 19.49
CA GLU A 675 8.18 -20.24 20.92
C GLU A 675 7.28 -19.02 21.12
N SER A 676 6.29 -19.14 22.00
CA SER A 676 5.35 -18.09 22.31
C SER A 676 5.00 -18.11 23.79
N THR A 677 5.54 -17.15 24.52
CA THR A 677 5.24 -16.90 25.94
C THR A 677 4.95 -15.43 26.17
N PRO A 678 4.33 -15.04 27.28
CA PRO A 678 4.09 -13.63 27.58
C PRO A 678 5.36 -12.76 27.61
N ASP A 679 6.52 -13.35 27.89
CA ASP A 679 7.77 -12.61 28.04
C ASP A 679 8.74 -12.76 26.87
N GLU A 680 8.59 -13.82 26.08
CA GLU A 680 9.51 -14.14 24.98
C GLU A 680 8.76 -14.78 23.82
N ILE A 681 9.06 -14.33 22.62
CA ILE A 681 8.64 -14.95 21.36
C ILE A 681 9.85 -15.30 20.52
N VAL A 682 9.75 -16.44 19.83
CA VAL A 682 10.70 -16.87 18.81
C VAL A 682 9.94 -17.31 17.57
N TYR A 683 10.31 -16.78 16.42
CA TYR A 683 9.77 -17.20 15.13
C TYR A 683 10.85 -17.21 14.05
N LYS A 684 10.58 -17.94 12.98
CA LYS A 684 11.43 -17.98 11.79
C LYS A 684 10.72 -17.37 10.60
N ARG A 685 11.49 -16.76 9.72
CA ARG A 685 11.09 -16.41 8.35
C ARG A 685 11.85 -17.32 7.41
N VAL A 686 11.17 -18.08 6.57
CA VAL A 686 11.79 -19.14 5.75
C VAL A 686 11.53 -18.91 4.27
N TYR A 687 12.59 -18.91 3.45
CA TYR A 687 12.50 -18.78 2.00
C TYR A 687 13.57 -19.65 1.32
N LEU A 688 13.14 -20.60 0.47
CA LEU A 688 13.99 -21.53 -0.27
C LEU A 688 15.06 -22.25 0.58
N GLY A 689 14.72 -22.57 1.81
CA GLY A 689 15.61 -23.26 2.77
C GLY A 689 16.50 -22.32 3.58
N GLU A 690 16.63 -21.06 3.21
CA GLU A 690 17.23 -20.02 4.04
C GLU A 690 16.25 -19.57 5.11
N SER A 691 16.75 -19.22 6.29
CA SER A 691 15.88 -18.76 7.38
C SER A 691 16.53 -17.65 8.19
N VAL A 692 15.70 -16.71 8.63
CA VAL A 692 16.06 -15.75 9.68
C VAL A 692 15.26 -16.09 10.93
N THR A 693 15.97 -16.38 12.04
CA THR A 693 15.37 -16.61 13.36
C THR A 693 15.37 -15.34 14.16
N VAL A 694 14.22 -14.93 14.65
CA VAL A 694 14.02 -13.73 15.46
C VAL A 694 13.57 -14.14 16.85
N LYS A 695 14.29 -13.66 17.87
CA LYS A 695 13.96 -13.85 19.27
C LYS A 695 13.82 -12.49 19.94
N ILE A 696 12.73 -12.26 20.66
CA ILE A 696 12.44 -11.02 21.37
C ILE A 696 12.07 -11.34 22.81
N ASN A 697 12.74 -10.69 23.77
CA ASN A 697 12.46 -10.81 25.20
C ASN A 697 12.17 -9.44 25.82
N ARG A 698 10.92 -9.24 26.27
CA ARG A 698 10.48 -7.95 26.82
C ARG A 698 10.96 -7.66 28.25
N LYS A 699 11.32 -8.69 29.03
CA LYS A 699 11.83 -8.47 30.40
C LYS A 699 13.25 -7.92 30.40
N ASN A 700 14.08 -8.48 29.52
CA ASN A 700 15.47 -8.06 29.38
C ASN A 700 15.61 -6.89 28.38
N LEU A 701 14.53 -6.50 27.70
CA LEU A 701 14.51 -5.53 26.59
C LEU A 701 15.60 -5.85 25.58
N SER A 702 15.63 -7.10 25.11
CA SER A 702 16.66 -7.63 24.19
C SER A 702 16.05 -8.36 23.01
N TYR A 703 16.80 -8.43 21.94
CA TYR A 703 16.48 -9.22 20.76
C TYR A 703 17.73 -9.91 20.21
N GLU A 704 17.53 -11.00 19.48
CA GLU A 704 18.52 -11.72 18.71
C GLU A 704 17.96 -11.99 17.31
N ILE A 705 18.76 -11.77 16.27
CA ILE A 705 18.40 -12.06 14.89
C ILE A 705 19.56 -12.89 14.30
N GLU A 706 19.24 -14.14 13.90
CA GLU A 706 20.20 -15.09 13.37
C GLU A 706 19.79 -15.52 11.94
N ASN A 707 20.75 -15.52 11.03
CA ASN A 707 20.59 -15.94 9.63
C ASN A 707 20.94 -17.41 9.44
#